data_4bdab7b350b2983a1759c4b76b274ab3
#
_entry.id   4bdab7b350b2983a1759c4b76b274ab3
#
_cell.length_a   1.000
_cell.length_b   1.000
_cell.length_c   1.000
_cell.angle_alpha   90.00
_cell.angle_beta   90.00
_cell.angle_gamma   90.00
#
_symmetry.space_group_name_H-M   'P 1'
#
loop_
_entity.id
_entity.type
_entity.pdbx_description
1 polymer ?
#
loop_
_entity_poly.entity_id
_entity_poly.type
_entity_poly.pdbx_seq_one_letter_code
_entity_poly.pdbx_strand_id
1 'polypeptide(L)'
;MRKTKRMLISAGIAIMIGTAFIASTFLFGNAMNDSLTRQLTAMFGNANYAVTVNSSDLSDKELNEAYSSTVGDFHLDQIAGIEGVGGVRASVETGVSVSKGDSTVSGEIISTAAQKNMLPVNITEGDQPKDSNEVALPEDMAKQLNVGVGDTVSLTSRYAVGDDGKAKADNVRVVGLTSDPNGAYSYYGGAIVGSNNLLAAMQGVDDFNATGTRMVYLDLALDGNSVSAKTINGVKALLPKHFDLMSRQQISDESIKSLSGNQTNIATTFLMCFGVLAMFVAALVIANTFQVLVAQRRRTLALLRTIGAKKGQLYGSVLFEAVVLGFVASVLGVVLGSLLMWGMCVSDIMQAGMRFNFSWQAAVVPILFGIVVTVLASMGSARSATAVTPLEALRPIELTDNRRSSLTRAIIGILMVVVGIAMAVFSIWQVQATNGGEEATRDQFTMILLMAIAGAALVFLGMVVTAVFWMPTLMKGVGALASLTGPSATVAHANIQKNPRRIAATGAALLIGVTLVSTIATGAASAKETMNGALATRYSVDIVAMGDDISQQMAKDVADINGVSDTLYAPAVSVTLEKADGTRPTSALLVGVKNIDQVKQVMRVNLGNASIDSDSVLMPTYNAQTGKELQFANGTADFSTEWNQNGDATRSLTLQAEQADYRRVSAQYGAVGFVDESHFTNGDLDAATHVLLVKADTDKSGVSVDGIYNDMQAALEKSTDATVTGPIAERSEWAKMIDSMMMLLVGLIAVAVLIALVGVANTLSLSVIERTRESATLRAIGMTRGQLRRSLAVEALLISLVSGISGVLLGTLFGWLGAYVVFSMYGKVVFPFEWGINGIVLAVAAVAALLASVFPARRAVSTPPVEALAEA
;
A
#
# COMPACT_ATOMS: atom_id res chain seq x y z
N MET A 1 24.75 -42.98 -2.10
CA MET A 1 23.57 -42.31 -2.66
C MET A 1 22.58 -41.70 -1.64
N ARG A 2 22.20 -42.37 -0.55
CA ARG A 2 21.24 -41.79 0.43
C ARG A 2 21.72 -40.51 1.16
N LYS A 3 23.01 -40.40 1.51
CA LYS A 3 23.59 -39.20 2.16
C LYS A 3 23.58 -37.96 1.24
N THR A 4 23.85 -38.16 -0.06
CA THR A 4 23.89 -37.12 -1.08
C THR A 4 22.50 -36.55 -1.39
N LYS A 5 21.44 -37.40 -1.39
CA LYS A 5 20.05 -36.94 -1.61
C LYS A 5 19.54 -35.98 -0.54
N ARG A 6 19.88 -36.20 0.74
CA ARG A 6 19.44 -35.33 1.85
C ARG A 6 20.02 -33.91 1.77
N MET A 7 21.23 -33.77 1.22
CA MET A 7 21.90 -32.47 1.10
C MET A 7 21.40 -31.67 -0.10
N LEU A 8 21.13 -32.38 -1.21
CA LEU A 8 20.47 -31.75 -2.37
C LEU A 8 19.08 -31.26 -2.01
N ILE A 9 18.36 -31.95 -1.14
CA ILE A 9 17.05 -31.53 -0.63
C ILE A 9 17.17 -30.22 0.14
N SER A 10 18.15 -30.06 1.03
CA SER A 10 18.32 -28.81 1.79
C SER A 10 18.64 -27.62 0.91
N ALA A 11 19.51 -27.82 -0.11
CA ALA A 11 19.79 -26.80 -1.12
C ALA A 11 18.55 -26.48 -1.97
N GLY A 12 17.82 -27.54 -2.39
CA GLY A 12 16.58 -27.38 -3.14
C GLY A 12 15.51 -26.62 -2.37
N ILE A 13 15.36 -26.89 -1.07
CA ILE A 13 14.42 -26.13 -0.21
C ILE A 13 14.79 -24.66 -0.14
N ALA A 14 16.07 -24.33 0.01
CA ALA A 14 16.52 -22.95 0.04
C ALA A 14 16.22 -22.20 -1.28
N ILE A 15 16.47 -22.84 -2.43
CA ILE A 15 16.15 -22.31 -3.75
C ILE A 15 14.62 -22.16 -3.91
N MET A 16 13.87 -23.20 -3.53
CA MET A 16 12.41 -23.22 -3.61
C MET A 16 11.78 -22.08 -2.80
N ILE A 17 12.21 -21.87 -1.55
CA ILE A 17 11.71 -20.78 -0.72
C ILE A 17 12.06 -19.42 -1.32
N GLY A 18 13.29 -19.23 -1.79
CA GLY A 18 13.70 -17.97 -2.42
C GLY A 18 12.93 -17.65 -3.69
N THR A 19 12.70 -18.65 -4.54
CA THR A 19 11.94 -18.46 -5.79
C THR A 19 10.43 -18.37 -5.56
N ALA A 20 9.90 -19.05 -4.54
CA ALA A 20 8.52 -18.88 -4.08
C ALA A 20 8.26 -17.44 -3.62
N PHE A 21 9.20 -16.88 -2.87
CA PHE A 21 9.09 -15.50 -2.41
C PHE A 21 9.05 -14.49 -3.59
N ILE A 22 9.96 -14.65 -4.56
CA ILE A 22 9.98 -13.80 -5.75
C ILE A 22 8.67 -13.94 -6.53
N ALA A 23 8.20 -15.19 -6.76
CA ALA A 23 6.94 -15.44 -7.46
C ALA A 23 5.75 -14.80 -6.73
N SER A 24 5.64 -14.97 -5.40
CA SER A 24 4.59 -14.35 -4.60
C SER A 24 4.61 -12.83 -4.69
N THR A 25 5.80 -12.21 -4.69
CA THR A 25 5.96 -10.75 -4.83
C THR A 25 5.42 -10.26 -6.18
N PHE A 26 5.76 -10.95 -7.28
CA PHE A 26 5.23 -10.62 -8.60
C PHE A 26 3.72 -10.80 -8.69
N LEU A 27 3.19 -11.90 -8.19
CA LEU A 27 1.77 -12.21 -8.19
C LEU A 27 0.98 -11.22 -7.34
N PHE A 28 1.54 -10.79 -6.22
CA PHE A 28 0.94 -9.74 -5.40
C PHE A 28 0.91 -8.40 -6.15
N GLY A 29 2.01 -8.01 -6.78
CA GLY A 29 2.04 -6.79 -7.59
C GLY A 29 0.99 -6.80 -8.69
N ASN A 30 0.80 -7.96 -9.36
CA ASN A 30 -0.24 -8.13 -10.36
C ASN A 30 -1.64 -8.01 -9.76
N ALA A 31 -1.91 -8.66 -8.63
CA ALA A 31 -3.21 -8.62 -7.96
C ALA A 31 -3.56 -7.21 -7.46
N MET A 32 -2.57 -6.50 -6.90
CA MET A 32 -2.72 -5.12 -6.46
C MET A 32 -3.00 -4.17 -7.64
N ASN A 33 -2.21 -4.27 -8.71
CA ASN A 33 -2.43 -3.46 -9.90
C ASN A 33 -3.79 -3.74 -10.56
N ASP A 34 -4.19 -5.01 -10.62
CA ASP A 34 -5.52 -5.42 -11.10
C ASP A 34 -6.65 -4.88 -10.22
N SER A 35 -6.48 -4.88 -8.89
CA SER A 35 -7.45 -4.31 -7.95
C SER A 35 -7.57 -2.79 -8.13
N LEU A 36 -6.45 -2.06 -8.19
CA LEU A 36 -6.45 -0.62 -8.45
C LEU A 36 -7.08 -0.28 -9.81
N THR A 37 -6.70 -0.99 -10.86
CA THR A 37 -7.29 -0.80 -12.20
C THR A 37 -8.80 -1.01 -12.18
N ARG A 38 -9.30 -2.05 -11.49
CA ARG A 38 -10.74 -2.30 -11.37
C ARG A 38 -11.45 -1.21 -10.60
N GLN A 39 -10.90 -0.73 -9.49
CA GLN A 39 -11.49 0.37 -8.74
C GLN A 39 -11.55 1.66 -9.57
N LEU A 40 -10.44 2.05 -10.19
CA LEU A 40 -10.36 3.26 -11.02
C LEU A 40 -11.21 3.18 -12.30
N THR A 41 -11.50 1.98 -12.75
CA THR A 41 -12.32 1.74 -13.94
C THR A 41 -13.64 1.02 -13.62
N ALA A 42 -14.09 1.08 -12.37
CA ALA A 42 -15.32 0.42 -11.94
C ALA A 42 -16.55 0.90 -12.72
N MET A 43 -16.59 2.20 -13.07
CA MET A 43 -17.64 2.84 -13.87
C MET A 43 -17.78 2.29 -15.31
N PHE A 44 -16.78 1.55 -15.81
CA PHE A 44 -16.80 1.04 -17.18
C PHE A 44 -17.81 -0.08 -17.41
N GLY A 45 -18.18 -0.83 -16.36
CA GLY A 45 -18.85 -2.12 -16.59
C GLY A 45 -17.97 -2.99 -17.51
N ASN A 46 -18.55 -3.55 -18.58
CA ASN A 46 -17.81 -4.31 -19.61
C ASN A 46 -17.21 -3.45 -20.73
N ALA A 47 -17.41 -2.12 -20.72
CA ALA A 47 -16.80 -1.26 -21.70
C ALA A 47 -15.26 -1.35 -21.66
N ASN A 48 -14.64 -1.29 -22.83
CA ASN A 48 -13.18 -1.34 -22.97
C ASN A 48 -12.57 -0.02 -23.43
N TYR A 49 -13.42 0.94 -23.84
CA TYR A 49 -13.06 2.32 -24.18
C TYR A 49 -14.03 3.29 -23.53
N ALA A 50 -13.56 4.53 -23.34
CA ALA A 50 -14.43 5.65 -23.00
C ALA A 50 -14.00 6.90 -23.76
N VAL A 51 -15.00 7.73 -24.06
CA VAL A 51 -14.81 9.10 -24.54
C VAL A 51 -14.76 9.99 -23.32
N THR A 52 -13.72 10.79 -23.18
CA THR A 52 -13.51 11.68 -22.04
C THR A 52 -12.87 12.99 -22.48
N VAL A 53 -12.97 14.03 -21.65
CA VAL A 53 -12.35 15.34 -21.91
C VAL A 53 -10.83 15.19 -21.89
N ASN A 54 -10.17 15.68 -22.93
CA ASN A 54 -8.72 15.81 -22.96
C ASN A 54 -8.31 17.14 -22.32
N SER A 55 -8.11 17.13 -21.00
CA SER A 55 -7.91 18.36 -20.20
C SER A 55 -6.47 18.89 -20.20
N SER A 56 -5.50 18.21 -20.84
CA SER A 56 -4.07 18.48 -20.66
C SER A 56 -3.62 19.87 -21.12
N ASP A 57 -4.33 20.52 -22.07
CA ASP A 57 -3.92 21.80 -22.67
C ASP A 57 -5.10 22.79 -22.86
N LEU A 58 -6.25 22.54 -22.21
CA LEU A 58 -7.45 23.36 -22.34
C LEU A 58 -7.41 24.57 -21.40
N SER A 59 -7.82 25.72 -21.90
CA SER A 59 -8.15 26.90 -21.08
C SER A 59 -9.42 26.64 -20.27
N ASP A 60 -9.61 27.38 -19.19
CA ASP A 60 -10.82 27.27 -18.33
C ASP A 60 -12.12 27.45 -19.10
N LYS A 61 -12.13 28.30 -20.13
CA LYS A 61 -13.30 28.51 -21.00
C LYS A 61 -13.61 27.26 -21.82
N GLU A 62 -12.59 26.65 -22.42
CA GLU A 62 -12.74 25.42 -23.21
C GLU A 62 -13.13 24.24 -22.34
N LEU A 63 -12.63 24.19 -21.11
CA LEU A 63 -12.98 23.17 -20.12
C LEU A 63 -14.46 23.30 -19.70
N ASN A 64 -14.94 24.53 -19.46
CA ASN A 64 -16.34 24.79 -19.17
C ASN A 64 -17.25 24.47 -20.37
N GLU A 65 -16.80 24.78 -21.59
CA GLU A 65 -17.52 24.42 -22.83
C GLU A 65 -17.63 22.90 -22.95
N ALA A 66 -16.56 22.14 -22.71
CA ALA A 66 -16.59 20.69 -22.70
C ALA A 66 -17.51 20.12 -21.61
N TYR A 67 -17.48 20.68 -20.39
CA TYR A 67 -18.31 20.22 -19.28
C TYR A 67 -19.80 20.57 -19.42
N SER A 68 -20.15 21.47 -20.34
CA SER A 68 -21.54 21.81 -20.68
C SER A 68 -22.11 20.91 -21.78
N SER A 69 -21.38 19.91 -22.26
CA SER A 69 -21.82 19.01 -23.31
C SER A 69 -22.98 18.14 -22.84
N THR A 70 -23.94 17.93 -23.73
CA THR A 70 -25.10 17.07 -23.52
C THR A 70 -24.93 15.71 -24.20
N VAL A 71 -25.78 14.75 -23.86
CA VAL A 71 -25.79 13.42 -24.50
C VAL A 71 -26.00 13.56 -26.02
N GLY A 72 -26.81 14.51 -26.47
CA GLY A 72 -27.09 14.76 -27.89
C GLY A 72 -25.85 15.13 -28.71
N ASP A 73 -24.88 15.81 -28.11
CA ASP A 73 -23.64 16.22 -28.78
C ASP A 73 -22.74 15.03 -29.17
N PHE A 74 -22.91 13.87 -28.53
CA PHE A 74 -22.11 12.68 -28.79
C PHE A 74 -22.67 11.79 -29.91
N HIS A 75 -23.86 12.07 -30.44
CA HIS A 75 -24.47 11.30 -31.55
C HIS A 75 -24.45 9.77 -31.30
N LEU A 76 -24.89 9.32 -30.10
CA LEU A 76 -24.77 7.94 -29.63
C LEU A 76 -25.32 6.90 -30.61
N ASP A 77 -26.43 7.20 -31.26
CA ASP A 77 -27.05 6.31 -32.26
C ASP A 77 -26.16 6.11 -33.51
N GLN A 78 -25.47 7.16 -33.95
CA GLN A 78 -24.53 7.08 -35.06
C GLN A 78 -23.30 6.28 -34.66
N ILE A 79 -22.76 6.46 -33.44
CA ILE A 79 -21.66 5.69 -32.89
C ILE A 79 -22.05 4.21 -32.78
N ALA A 80 -23.23 3.90 -32.27
CA ALA A 80 -23.73 2.53 -32.17
C ALA A 80 -23.90 1.83 -33.52
N GLY A 81 -24.10 2.60 -34.60
CA GLY A 81 -24.20 2.10 -35.97
C GLY A 81 -22.83 1.78 -36.63
N ILE A 82 -21.71 2.13 -36.02
CA ILE A 82 -20.37 1.87 -36.55
C ILE A 82 -20.03 0.38 -36.41
N GLU A 83 -19.55 -0.21 -37.53
CA GLU A 83 -19.08 -1.62 -37.53
C GLU A 83 -17.98 -1.83 -36.47
N GLY A 84 -18.19 -2.80 -35.58
CA GLY A 84 -17.27 -3.09 -34.49
C GLY A 84 -17.61 -2.38 -33.16
N VAL A 85 -18.70 -1.61 -33.10
CA VAL A 85 -19.24 -1.10 -31.82
C VAL A 85 -20.27 -2.09 -31.31
N GLY A 86 -20.00 -2.71 -30.15
CA GLY A 86 -20.87 -3.70 -29.51
C GLY A 86 -21.86 -3.06 -28.55
N GLY A 87 -21.54 -1.88 -28.00
CA GLY A 87 -22.41 -1.18 -27.06
C GLY A 87 -21.93 0.24 -26.77
N VAL A 88 -22.87 1.10 -26.42
CA VAL A 88 -22.63 2.52 -26.05
C VAL A 88 -23.48 2.85 -24.84
N ARG A 89 -22.89 3.57 -23.87
CA ARG A 89 -23.58 4.09 -22.66
C ARG A 89 -23.05 5.47 -22.31
N ALA A 90 -23.90 6.47 -22.25
CA ALA A 90 -23.55 7.76 -21.66
C ALA A 90 -23.50 7.64 -20.12
N SER A 91 -22.59 8.34 -19.48
CA SER A 91 -22.54 8.48 -18.02
C SER A 91 -23.44 9.61 -17.61
N VAL A 92 -24.72 9.32 -17.39
CA VAL A 92 -25.68 10.26 -16.82
C VAL A 92 -26.05 9.78 -15.44
N GLU A 93 -25.86 10.65 -14.47
CA GLU A 93 -26.10 10.36 -13.05
C GLU A 93 -26.70 11.59 -12.36
N THR A 94 -27.49 11.37 -11.32
CA THR A 94 -28.03 12.45 -10.49
C THR A 94 -28.39 11.94 -9.10
N GLY A 95 -28.20 12.80 -8.10
CA GLY A 95 -28.57 12.50 -6.71
C GLY A 95 -30.09 12.49 -6.53
N VAL A 96 -30.60 11.46 -5.88
CA VAL A 96 -32.02 11.29 -5.58
C VAL A 96 -32.24 10.77 -4.18
N SER A 97 -33.37 11.04 -3.59
CA SER A 97 -33.84 10.44 -2.34
C SER A 97 -34.96 9.45 -2.64
N VAL A 98 -34.86 8.25 -2.11
CA VAL A 98 -35.86 7.17 -2.24
C VAL A 98 -36.60 7.03 -0.91
N SER A 99 -37.89 7.15 -0.91
CA SER A 99 -38.72 7.10 0.30
C SER A 99 -39.74 5.99 0.26
N LYS A 100 -39.96 5.33 1.43
CA LYS A 100 -41.07 4.40 1.66
C LYS A 100 -41.63 4.62 3.06
N GLY A 101 -42.85 5.16 3.14
CA GLY A 101 -43.42 5.60 4.43
C GLY A 101 -42.60 6.73 5.05
N ASP A 102 -42.15 6.54 6.28
CA ASP A 102 -41.33 7.51 7.02
C ASP A 102 -39.81 7.31 6.81
N SER A 103 -39.41 6.30 6.06
CA SER A 103 -38.01 6.00 5.78
C SER A 103 -37.57 6.62 4.46
N THR A 104 -36.44 7.32 4.47
CA THR A 104 -35.83 7.92 3.27
C THR A 104 -34.38 7.56 3.21
N VAL A 105 -33.89 7.17 2.05
CA VAL A 105 -32.49 6.84 1.79
C VAL A 105 -32.03 7.61 0.56
N SER A 106 -30.94 8.35 0.67
CA SER A 106 -30.34 9.07 -0.46
C SER A 106 -29.42 8.14 -1.24
N GLY A 107 -29.36 8.35 -2.56
CA GLY A 107 -28.53 7.57 -3.46
C GLY A 107 -28.33 8.27 -4.78
N GLU A 108 -27.57 7.65 -5.66
CA GLU A 108 -27.33 8.12 -7.01
C GLU A 108 -28.06 7.24 -8.01
N ILE A 109 -28.84 7.88 -8.91
CA ILE A 109 -29.50 7.19 -10.00
C ILE A 109 -28.68 7.35 -11.27
N ILE A 110 -28.46 6.24 -11.97
CA ILE A 110 -27.71 6.16 -13.20
C ILE A 110 -28.59 5.68 -14.35
N SER A 111 -28.22 6.04 -15.57
CA SER A 111 -28.92 5.62 -16.77
C SER A 111 -28.82 4.11 -16.99
N THR A 112 -29.92 3.53 -17.49
CA THR A 112 -29.93 2.16 -18.02
C THR A 112 -28.99 2.06 -19.23
N ALA A 113 -28.64 0.85 -19.61
CA ALA A 113 -27.81 0.57 -20.79
C ALA A 113 -28.53 -0.35 -21.77
N ALA A 114 -28.23 -0.25 -23.06
CA ALA A 114 -28.79 -1.13 -24.08
C ALA A 114 -28.48 -2.61 -23.79
N GLN A 115 -27.33 -2.87 -23.17
CA GLN A 115 -26.92 -4.19 -22.71
C GLN A 115 -26.61 -4.15 -21.21
N LYS A 116 -27.17 -5.08 -20.43
CA LYS A 116 -26.99 -5.15 -18.96
C LYS A 116 -25.53 -5.18 -18.51
N ASN A 117 -24.66 -5.79 -19.30
CA ASN A 117 -23.22 -5.90 -18.99
C ASN A 117 -22.45 -4.58 -19.17
N MET A 118 -23.06 -3.56 -19.77
CA MET A 118 -22.50 -2.22 -19.88
C MET A 118 -22.76 -1.38 -18.60
N LEU A 119 -23.64 -1.84 -17.71
CA LEU A 119 -23.86 -1.19 -16.42
C LEU A 119 -22.61 -1.36 -15.53
N PRO A 120 -22.27 -0.35 -14.72
CA PRO A 120 -21.19 -0.46 -13.72
C PRO A 120 -21.60 -1.30 -12.50
N VAL A 121 -22.89 -1.57 -12.34
CA VAL A 121 -23.49 -2.40 -11.30
C VAL A 121 -24.12 -3.66 -11.90
N ASN A 122 -24.22 -4.71 -11.11
CA ASN A 122 -24.87 -5.95 -11.53
C ASN A 122 -26.33 -5.97 -11.09
N ILE A 123 -27.22 -6.41 -11.98
CA ILE A 123 -28.60 -6.74 -11.60
C ILE A 123 -28.60 -8.14 -11.00
N THR A 124 -28.88 -8.26 -9.71
CA THR A 124 -28.85 -9.52 -8.95
C THR A 124 -30.21 -10.21 -8.91
N GLU A 125 -31.28 -9.44 -8.92
CA GLU A 125 -32.65 -9.92 -8.95
C GLU A 125 -33.49 -9.05 -9.90
N GLY A 126 -34.46 -9.63 -10.60
CA GLY A 126 -35.32 -8.93 -11.54
C GLY A 126 -34.67 -8.52 -12.84
N ASP A 127 -35.01 -7.36 -13.36
CA ASP A 127 -34.53 -6.82 -14.64
C ASP A 127 -34.14 -5.34 -14.52
N GLN A 128 -33.45 -4.80 -15.54
CA GLN A 128 -33.22 -3.37 -15.60
C GLN A 128 -34.51 -2.63 -16.00
N PRO A 129 -34.69 -1.39 -15.51
CA PRO A 129 -35.86 -0.56 -15.82
C PRO A 129 -35.96 -0.29 -17.32
N LYS A 130 -37.22 -0.27 -17.85
CA LYS A 130 -37.52 0.07 -19.24
C LYS A 130 -38.38 1.34 -19.34
N ASP A 131 -39.26 1.51 -18.38
CA ASP A 131 -40.23 2.63 -18.36
C ASP A 131 -39.82 3.69 -17.34
N SER A 132 -40.32 4.92 -17.49
CA SER A 132 -40.01 6.04 -16.60
C SER A 132 -40.57 5.89 -15.16
N ASN A 133 -41.43 4.91 -14.93
CA ASN A 133 -41.98 4.57 -13.63
C ASN A 133 -41.34 3.32 -13.00
N GLU A 134 -40.18 2.92 -13.48
CA GLU A 134 -39.43 1.72 -13.02
C GLU A 134 -38.01 2.07 -12.56
N VAL A 135 -37.56 1.40 -11.49
CA VAL A 135 -36.19 1.50 -10.96
C VAL A 135 -35.68 0.16 -10.52
N ALA A 136 -34.34 -0.02 -10.54
CA ALA A 136 -33.68 -1.08 -9.82
C ALA A 136 -32.87 -0.47 -8.66
N LEU A 137 -33.03 -0.98 -7.44
CA LEU A 137 -32.44 -0.44 -6.22
C LEU A 137 -31.23 -1.25 -5.76
N PRO A 138 -30.20 -0.64 -5.14
CA PRO A 138 -29.18 -1.37 -4.41
C PRO A 138 -29.79 -2.29 -3.35
N GLU A 139 -29.23 -3.51 -3.21
CA GLU A 139 -29.73 -4.50 -2.24
C GLU A 139 -29.78 -3.94 -0.80
N ASP A 140 -28.75 -3.16 -0.40
CA ASP A 140 -28.70 -2.62 0.96
C ASP A 140 -29.71 -1.49 1.16
N MET A 141 -29.95 -0.64 0.15
CA MET A 141 -31.02 0.35 0.16
C MET A 141 -32.39 -0.31 0.24
N ALA A 142 -32.61 -1.36 -0.53
CA ALA A 142 -33.86 -2.12 -0.50
C ALA A 142 -34.12 -2.74 0.88
N LYS A 143 -33.09 -3.28 1.54
CA LYS A 143 -33.17 -3.79 2.92
C LYS A 143 -33.52 -2.67 3.92
N GLN A 144 -32.88 -1.50 3.83
CA GLN A 144 -33.14 -0.36 4.72
C GLN A 144 -34.57 0.16 4.59
N LEU A 145 -35.10 0.25 3.37
CA LEU A 145 -36.46 0.68 3.08
C LEU A 145 -37.49 -0.45 3.28
N ASN A 146 -37.04 -1.67 3.57
CA ASN A 146 -37.88 -2.87 3.66
C ASN A 146 -38.76 -3.08 2.42
N VAL A 147 -38.13 -2.96 1.23
CA VAL A 147 -38.80 -3.14 -0.07
C VAL A 147 -38.13 -4.25 -0.89
N GLY A 148 -38.89 -4.83 -1.81
CA GLY A 148 -38.43 -5.85 -2.75
C GLY A 148 -38.91 -5.58 -4.17
N VAL A 149 -38.56 -6.48 -5.09
CA VAL A 149 -39.04 -6.41 -6.47
C VAL A 149 -40.58 -6.49 -6.52
N GLY A 150 -41.20 -5.52 -7.17
CA GLY A 150 -42.65 -5.35 -7.27
C GLY A 150 -43.21 -4.25 -6.39
N ASP A 151 -42.51 -3.80 -5.38
CA ASP A 151 -42.93 -2.70 -4.51
C ASP A 151 -42.85 -1.32 -5.21
N THR A 152 -43.52 -0.34 -4.62
CA THR A 152 -43.49 1.05 -5.10
C THR A 152 -42.80 1.93 -4.05
N VAL A 153 -41.91 2.78 -4.51
CA VAL A 153 -41.20 3.78 -3.71
C VAL A 153 -41.39 5.16 -4.31
N SER A 154 -41.23 6.21 -3.50
CA SER A 154 -41.20 7.59 -3.97
C SER A 154 -39.76 8.03 -4.25
N LEU A 155 -39.51 8.54 -5.44
CA LEU A 155 -38.22 9.06 -5.86
C LEU A 155 -38.31 10.58 -5.95
N THR A 156 -37.41 11.28 -5.27
CA THR A 156 -37.37 12.74 -5.24
C THR A 156 -36.00 13.23 -5.72
N SER A 157 -35.97 14.16 -6.65
CA SER A 157 -34.76 14.83 -7.12
C SER A 157 -34.70 16.26 -6.62
N ARG A 158 -33.52 16.74 -6.29
CA ARG A 158 -33.25 18.13 -5.94
C ARG A 158 -33.28 19.07 -7.15
N TYR A 159 -33.06 18.56 -8.34
CA TYR A 159 -32.95 19.34 -9.58
C TYR A 159 -34.29 19.48 -10.31
N ALA A 160 -35.29 18.65 -10.02
CA ALA A 160 -36.60 18.74 -10.59
C ALA A 160 -37.56 19.39 -9.57
N VAL A 161 -37.94 20.61 -9.81
CA VAL A 161 -38.86 21.38 -8.95
C VAL A 161 -40.27 21.37 -9.58
N GLY A 162 -41.28 21.03 -8.78
CA GLY A 162 -42.69 21.10 -9.21
C GLY A 162 -43.20 22.53 -9.28
N ASP A 163 -44.40 22.69 -9.84
CA ASP A 163 -45.09 23.99 -9.96
C ASP A 163 -45.35 24.69 -8.61
N ASP A 164 -45.28 23.94 -7.52
CA ASP A 164 -45.41 24.41 -6.13
C ASP A 164 -44.07 24.86 -5.48
N GLY A 165 -42.99 24.85 -6.24
CA GLY A 165 -41.65 25.21 -5.76
C GLY A 165 -41.00 24.16 -4.86
N LYS A 166 -41.60 22.94 -4.75
CA LYS A 166 -41.03 21.82 -4.00
C LYS A 166 -40.39 20.83 -4.93
N ALA A 167 -39.43 20.05 -4.41
CA ALA A 167 -38.83 18.96 -5.14
C ALA A 167 -39.91 18.00 -5.67
N LYS A 168 -39.83 17.70 -6.97
CA LYS A 168 -40.79 16.81 -7.62
C LYS A 168 -40.56 15.38 -7.14
N ALA A 169 -41.66 14.75 -6.68
CA ALA A 169 -41.65 13.36 -6.24
C ALA A 169 -42.42 12.49 -7.24
N ASP A 170 -41.79 11.47 -7.76
CA ASP A 170 -42.39 10.50 -8.68
C ASP A 170 -42.47 9.12 -7.99
N ASN A 171 -43.64 8.47 -8.09
CA ASN A 171 -43.80 7.11 -7.60
C ASN A 171 -43.34 6.12 -8.67
N VAL A 172 -42.35 5.31 -8.31
CA VAL A 172 -41.69 4.33 -9.21
C VAL A 172 -41.75 2.93 -8.63
N ARG A 173 -41.84 1.94 -9.52
CA ARG A 173 -41.92 0.53 -9.16
C ARG A 173 -40.51 -0.06 -9.17
N VAL A 174 -40.16 -0.83 -8.15
CA VAL A 174 -38.90 -1.59 -8.07
C VAL A 174 -39.02 -2.81 -8.98
N VAL A 175 -38.23 -2.87 -10.05
CA VAL A 175 -38.23 -3.99 -11.01
C VAL A 175 -37.00 -4.86 -10.91
N GLY A 176 -36.00 -4.44 -10.16
CA GLY A 176 -34.77 -5.22 -9.92
C GLY A 176 -34.01 -4.76 -8.70
N LEU A 177 -33.05 -5.58 -8.29
CA LEU A 177 -32.08 -5.25 -7.27
C LEU A 177 -30.67 -5.21 -7.89
N THR A 178 -29.81 -4.32 -7.39
CA THR A 178 -28.46 -4.12 -7.88
C THR A 178 -27.41 -4.42 -6.81
N SER A 179 -26.24 -4.87 -7.23
CA SER A 179 -25.04 -4.96 -6.40
C SER A 179 -23.85 -4.28 -7.08
N ASP A 180 -22.95 -3.74 -6.28
CA ASP A 180 -21.75 -3.06 -6.75
C ASP A 180 -20.46 -3.79 -6.31
N PRO A 181 -20.11 -4.91 -6.95
CA PRO A 181 -18.96 -5.71 -6.55
C PRO A 181 -17.60 -5.07 -6.86
N ASN A 182 -17.58 -3.99 -7.65
CA ASN A 182 -16.36 -3.29 -8.03
C ASN A 182 -16.21 -1.94 -7.31
N GLY A 183 -17.22 -1.52 -6.52
CA GLY A 183 -17.19 -0.29 -5.75
C GLY A 183 -17.28 0.98 -6.59
N ALA A 184 -18.01 0.94 -7.73
CA ALA A 184 -18.24 2.11 -8.57
C ALA A 184 -19.01 3.22 -7.84
N TYR A 185 -19.97 2.83 -6.99
CA TYR A 185 -20.85 3.68 -6.21
C TYR A 185 -20.88 3.32 -4.73
N SER A 186 -19.79 2.77 -4.19
CA SER A 186 -19.69 2.34 -2.78
C SER A 186 -19.93 3.49 -1.80
N TYR A 187 -19.59 4.71 -2.19
CA TYR A 187 -19.81 5.91 -1.39
C TYR A 187 -21.28 6.19 -1.13
N TYR A 188 -22.16 5.79 -2.06
CA TYR A 188 -23.61 5.98 -1.98
C TYR A 188 -24.37 4.68 -1.62
N GLY A 189 -23.68 3.65 -1.14
CA GLY A 189 -24.29 2.34 -0.85
C GLY A 189 -24.69 1.53 -2.09
N GLY A 190 -24.25 1.94 -3.29
CA GLY A 190 -24.58 1.38 -4.59
C GLY A 190 -25.33 2.37 -5.47
N ALA A 191 -25.60 2.01 -6.75
CA ALA A 191 -26.33 2.85 -7.69
C ALA A 191 -27.76 2.33 -7.94
N ILE A 192 -28.69 3.27 -7.97
CA ILE A 192 -30.05 3.06 -8.47
C ILE A 192 -29.96 3.08 -9.99
N VAL A 193 -30.58 2.14 -10.67
CA VAL A 193 -30.68 2.19 -12.14
C VAL A 193 -32.07 2.68 -12.53
N GLY A 194 -32.13 3.70 -13.39
CA GLY A 194 -33.39 4.25 -13.92
C GLY A 194 -33.38 4.32 -15.44
N SER A 195 -34.57 4.36 -16.05
CA SER A 195 -34.67 4.56 -17.49
C SER A 195 -34.15 5.94 -17.91
N ASN A 196 -33.72 6.09 -19.15
CA ASN A 196 -33.24 7.36 -19.68
C ASN A 196 -34.25 8.50 -19.53
N ASN A 197 -35.55 8.21 -19.73
CA ASN A 197 -36.63 9.20 -19.55
C ASN A 197 -36.82 9.60 -18.09
N LEU A 198 -36.64 8.67 -17.15
CA LEU A 198 -36.70 8.98 -15.73
C LEU A 198 -35.54 9.89 -15.33
N LEU A 199 -34.32 9.62 -15.80
CA LEU A 199 -33.20 10.48 -15.51
C LEU A 199 -33.34 11.88 -16.08
N ALA A 200 -33.85 12.03 -17.29
CA ALA A 200 -34.17 13.33 -17.86
C ALA A 200 -35.17 14.11 -16.97
N ALA A 201 -36.24 13.44 -16.56
CA ALA A 201 -37.24 14.04 -15.64
C ALA A 201 -36.63 14.40 -14.27
N MET A 202 -35.73 13.60 -13.73
CA MET A 202 -35.01 13.87 -12.46
C MET A 202 -34.00 15.01 -12.57
N GLN A 203 -33.47 15.28 -13.76
CA GLN A 203 -32.63 16.45 -14.04
C GLN A 203 -33.43 17.69 -14.49
N GLY A 204 -34.73 17.59 -14.57
CA GLY A 204 -35.63 18.70 -14.95
C GLY A 204 -35.58 19.04 -16.45
N VAL A 205 -35.21 18.09 -17.31
CA VAL A 205 -35.18 18.24 -18.76
C VAL A 205 -36.19 17.31 -19.45
N ASP A 206 -36.68 17.70 -20.64
CA ASP A 206 -37.73 16.97 -21.35
C ASP A 206 -37.22 15.75 -22.13
N ASP A 207 -35.95 15.73 -22.51
CA ASP A 207 -35.33 14.65 -23.33
C ASP A 207 -33.97 14.23 -22.76
N PHE A 208 -33.72 12.95 -22.83
CA PHE A 208 -32.42 12.39 -22.39
C PHE A 208 -31.22 12.97 -23.18
N ASN A 209 -31.41 13.35 -24.43
CA ASN A 209 -30.36 14.01 -25.20
C ASN A 209 -29.99 15.41 -24.65
N ALA A 210 -30.85 16.03 -23.86
CA ALA A 210 -30.58 17.31 -23.22
C ALA A 210 -29.89 17.16 -21.86
N THR A 211 -29.74 15.93 -21.34
CA THR A 211 -29.00 15.69 -20.10
C THR A 211 -27.51 15.92 -20.28
N GLY A 212 -26.86 16.51 -19.29
CA GLY A 212 -25.41 16.70 -19.29
C GLY A 212 -24.65 15.38 -19.16
N THR A 213 -23.58 15.21 -19.93
CA THR A 213 -22.65 14.09 -19.78
C THR A 213 -21.20 14.49 -20.05
N ARG A 214 -20.29 13.92 -19.28
CA ARG A 214 -18.86 14.16 -19.39
C ARG A 214 -18.09 12.94 -19.91
N MET A 215 -18.76 11.80 -20.00
CA MET A 215 -18.12 10.54 -20.36
C MET A 215 -19.10 9.60 -21.08
N VAL A 216 -18.63 8.96 -22.13
CA VAL A 216 -19.38 7.93 -22.86
C VAL A 216 -18.56 6.66 -22.90
N TYR A 217 -19.11 5.56 -22.43
CA TYR A 217 -18.49 4.25 -22.40
C TYR A 217 -18.84 3.44 -23.64
N LEU A 218 -17.84 2.78 -24.22
CA LEU A 218 -17.96 2.03 -25.45
C LEU A 218 -17.40 0.61 -25.29
N ASP A 219 -18.17 -0.36 -25.77
CA ASP A 219 -17.68 -1.72 -25.97
C ASP A 219 -17.32 -1.90 -27.44
N LEU A 220 -16.02 -1.91 -27.74
CA LEU A 220 -15.49 -2.02 -29.08
C LEU A 220 -14.98 -3.45 -29.33
N ALA A 221 -15.38 -4.06 -30.44
CA ALA A 221 -14.98 -5.40 -30.82
C ALA A 221 -13.46 -5.49 -31.04
N LEU A 222 -12.83 -6.47 -30.42
CA LEU A 222 -11.41 -6.75 -30.57
C LEU A 222 -11.16 -7.64 -31.78
N ASP A 223 -10.25 -7.23 -32.64
CA ASP A 223 -9.65 -8.08 -33.69
C ASP A 223 -8.26 -8.52 -33.20
N GLY A 224 -8.20 -9.73 -32.64
CA GLY A 224 -7.05 -10.19 -31.86
C GLY A 224 -6.91 -9.43 -30.54
N ASN A 225 -5.83 -8.65 -30.35
CA ASN A 225 -5.56 -7.88 -29.14
C ASN A 225 -5.82 -6.36 -29.30
N SER A 226 -6.36 -5.91 -30.45
CA SER A 226 -6.57 -4.49 -30.73
C SER A 226 -7.89 -4.24 -31.42
N VAL A 227 -8.43 -3.04 -31.28
CA VAL A 227 -9.61 -2.59 -32.03
C VAL A 227 -9.18 -2.14 -33.41
N SER A 228 -10.03 -2.40 -34.43
CA SER A 228 -9.77 -1.94 -35.79
C SER A 228 -9.57 -0.43 -35.87
N ALA A 229 -8.55 0.02 -36.61
CA ALA A 229 -8.31 1.45 -36.84
C ALA A 229 -9.50 2.13 -37.53
N LYS A 230 -10.27 1.38 -38.35
CA LYS A 230 -11.50 1.88 -39.01
C LYS A 230 -12.57 2.24 -37.99
N THR A 231 -12.78 1.38 -36.98
CA THR A 231 -13.73 1.59 -35.88
C THR A 231 -13.30 2.79 -35.04
N ILE A 232 -12.04 2.84 -34.62
CA ILE A 232 -11.49 3.96 -33.82
C ILE A 232 -11.65 5.29 -34.54
N ASN A 233 -11.27 5.36 -35.81
CA ASN A 233 -11.37 6.60 -36.59
C ASN A 233 -12.84 6.99 -36.87
N GLY A 234 -13.72 6.00 -37.04
CA GLY A 234 -15.15 6.24 -37.23
C GLY A 234 -15.77 6.87 -35.97
N VAL A 235 -15.43 6.36 -34.77
CA VAL A 235 -15.88 6.94 -33.51
C VAL A 235 -15.30 8.33 -33.33
N LYS A 236 -13.99 8.52 -33.49
CA LYS A 236 -13.34 9.82 -33.31
C LYS A 236 -13.90 10.92 -34.23
N ALA A 237 -14.39 10.58 -35.41
CA ALA A 237 -14.97 11.54 -36.33
C ALA A 237 -16.32 12.12 -35.88
N LEU A 238 -17.00 11.46 -34.94
CA LEU A 238 -18.30 11.88 -34.41
C LEU A 238 -18.20 12.55 -33.02
N LEU A 239 -16.99 12.60 -32.40
CA LEU A 239 -16.83 13.19 -31.09
C LEU A 239 -16.94 14.72 -31.11
N PRO A 240 -17.52 15.31 -30.05
CA PRO A 240 -17.49 16.75 -29.86
C PRO A 240 -16.07 17.27 -29.65
N LYS A 241 -15.88 18.58 -29.81
CA LYS A 241 -14.56 19.20 -29.54
C LYS A 241 -14.10 18.93 -28.12
N HIS A 242 -12.80 18.84 -27.94
CA HIS A 242 -12.12 18.63 -26.64
C HIS A 242 -12.31 17.24 -26.02
N PHE A 243 -13.00 16.32 -26.70
CA PHE A 243 -13.13 14.92 -26.28
C PHE A 243 -12.23 14.00 -27.09
N ASP A 244 -11.69 12.97 -26.44
CA ASP A 244 -10.90 11.94 -27.10
C ASP A 244 -11.36 10.54 -26.65
N LEU A 245 -11.08 9.57 -27.51
CA LEU A 245 -11.35 8.16 -27.26
C LEU A 245 -10.14 7.51 -26.61
N MET A 246 -10.28 7.06 -25.39
CA MET A 246 -9.23 6.42 -24.61
C MET A 246 -9.61 5.00 -24.24
N SER A 247 -8.64 4.09 -24.25
CA SER A 247 -8.87 2.73 -23.75
C SER A 247 -8.97 2.73 -22.22
N ARG A 248 -9.67 1.73 -21.68
CA ARG A 248 -9.78 1.50 -20.24
C ARG A 248 -8.41 1.47 -19.56
N GLN A 249 -7.40 0.87 -20.21
CA GLN A 249 -6.04 0.83 -19.68
C GLN A 249 -5.39 2.22 -19.66
N GLN A 250 -5.56 3.03 -20.70
CA GLN A 250 -5.02 4.40 -20.72
C GLN A 250 -5.62 5.26 -19.62
N ILE A 251 -6.94 5.20 -19.42
CA ILE A 251 -7.61 5.94 -18.36
C ILE A 251 -7.14 5.46 -16.98
N SER A 252 -6.99 4.14 -16.78
CA SER A 252 -6.42 3.60 -15.55
C SER A 252 -5.00 4.10 -15.31
N ASP A 253 -4.15 4.07 -16.34
CA ASP A 253 -2.76 4.51 -16.25
C ASP A 253 -2.66 6.01 -15.95
N GLU A 254 -3.52 6.83 -16.55
CA GLU A 254 -3.60 8.28 -16.27
C GLU A 254 -4.14 8.56 -14.86
N SER A 255 -5.17 7.85 -14.44
CA SER A 255 -5.71 7.98 -13.09
C SER A 255 -4.68 7.57 -12.03
N ILE A 256 -3.95 6.48 -12.26
CA ILE A 256 -2.84 6.07 -11.38
C ILE A 256 -1.74 7.15 -11.35
N LYS A 257 -1.43 7.75 -12.51
CA LYS A 257 -0.46 8.86 -12.58
C LYS A 257 -0.94 10.09 -11.81
N SER A 258 -2.21 10.47 -11.95
CA SER A 258 -2.77 11.65 -11.27
C SER A 258 -2.84 11.44 -9.75
N LEU A 259 -3.26 10.26 -9.29
CA LEU A 259 -3.25 9.89 -7.86
C LEU A 259 -1.84 9.88 -7.27
N SER A 260 -0.84 9.56 -8.08
CA SER A 260 0.57 9.59 -7.68
C SER A 260 1.18 11.00 -7.75
N GLY A 261 0.38 12.04 -7.90
CA GLY A 261 0.86 13.42 -8.07
C GLY A 261 1.77 13.60 -9.29
N ASN A 262 1.49 12.89 -10.38
CA ASN A 262 2.36 12.80 -11.56
C ASN A 262 3.75 12.17 -11.27
N GLN A 263 3.95 11.62 -10.07
CA GLN A 263 5.18 10.96 -9.64
C GLN A 263 5.13 9.45 -9.95
N THR A 264 6.29 8.81 -9.93
CA THR A 264 6.39 7.36 -10.11
C THR A 264 5.52 6.65 -9.07
N ASN A 265 4.78 5.62 -9.47
CA ASN A 265 3.97 4.84 -8.54
C ASN A 265 4.85 4.30 -7.40
N ILE A 266 4.76 4.96 -6.25
CA ILE A 266 5.58 4.71 -5.07
C ILE A 266 5.41 3.24 -4.63
N ALA A 267 4.17 2.72 -4.67
CA ALA A 267 3.89 1.34 -4.30
C ALA A 267 4.61 0.33 -5.21
N THR A 268 4.60 0.55 -6.53
CA THR A 268 5.31 -0.32 -7.49
C THR A 268 6.82 -0.23 -7.31
N THR A 269 7.35 0.96 -7.04
CA THR A 269 8.78 1.17 -6.79
C THR A 269 9.22 0.46 -5.51
N PHE A 270 8.46 0.58 -4.44
CA PHE A 270 8.69 -0.17 -3.21
C PHE A 270 8.66 -1.68 -3.46
N LEU A 271 7.65 -2.18 -4.17
CA LEU A 271 7.51 -3.60 -4.49
C LEU A 271 8.71 -4.13 -5.29
N MET A 272 9.18 -3.37 -6.29
CA MET A 272 10.38 -3.71 -7.05
C MET A 272 11.64 -3.74 -6.18
N CYS A 273 11.81 -2.76 -5.30
CA CYS A 273 12.95 -2.73 -4.36
C CYS A 273 12.95 -3.95 -3.44
N PHE A 274 11.80 -4.34 -2.92
CA PHE A 274 11.68 -5.56 -2.12
C PHE A 274 11.94 -6.83 -2.93
N GLY A 275 11.47 -6.90 -4.16
CA GLY A 275 11.76 -8.00 -5.07
C GLY A 275 13.26 -8.16 -5.31
N VAL A 276 13.97 -7.08 -5.58
CA VAL A 276 15.44 -7.09 -5.76
C VAL A 276 16.15 -7.51 -4.48
N LEU A 277 15.73 -7.00 -3.33
CA LEU A 277 16.32 -7.34 -2.04
C LEU A 277 16.09 -8.81 -1.68
N ALA A 278 14.90 -9.32 -1.95
CA ALA A 278 14.57 -10.74 -1.80
C ALA A 278 15.43 -11.64 -2.69
N MET A 279 15.62 -11.24 -3.95
CA MET A 279 16.52 -11.92 -4.87
C MET A 279 17.93 -11.99 -4.31
N PHE A 280 18.39 -10.91 -3.71
CA PHE A 280 19.75 -10.86 -3.12
C PHE A 280 19.88 -11.80 -1.90
N VAL A 281 18.88 -11.82 -1.01
CA VAL A 281 18.83 -12.73 0.14
C VAL A 281 18.85 -14.19 -0.33
N ALA A 282 18.01 -14.54 -1.30
CA ALA A 282 17.96 -15.87 -1.88
C ALA A 282 19.31 -16.26 -2.48
N ALA A 283 19.96 -15.35 -3.23
CA ALA A 283 21.26 -15.57 -3.83
C ALA A 283 22.33 -15.93 -2.79
N LEU A 284 22.38 -15.20 -1.68
CA LEU A 284 23.34 -15.45 -0.59
C LEU A 284 23.14 -16.81 0.08
N VAL A 285 21.87 -17.18 0.35
CA VAL A 285 21.56 -18.48 0.97
C VAL A 285 21.89 -19.62 0.03
N ILE A 286 21.56 -19.50 -1.25
CA ILE A 286 21.92 -20.47 -2.29
C ILE A 286 23.44 -20.63 -2.37
N ALA A 287 24.18 -19.50 -2.44
CA ALA A 287 25.64 -19.50 -2.50
C ALA A 287 26.26 -20.20 -1.28
N ASN A 288 25.80 -19.91 -0.08
CA ASN A 288 26.25 -20.52 1.15
C ASN A 288 25.96 -22.04 1.16
N THR A 289 24.77 -22.43 0.74
CA THR A 289 24.37 -23.85 0.69
C THR A 289 25.21 -24.64 -0.32
N PHE A 290 25.49 -24.08 -1.49
CA PHE A 290 26.37 -24.72 -2.50
C PHE A 290 27.81 -24.81 -2.06
N GLN A 291 28.36 -23.82 -1.35
CA GLN A 291 29.71 -23.92 -0.78
C GLN A 291 29.80 -25.12 0.15
N VAL A 292 28.82 -25.34 0.99
CA VAL A 292 28.76 -26.49 1.90
C VAL A 292 28.68 -27.81 1.13
N LEU A 293 27.80 -27.89 0.13
CA LEU A 293 27.56 -29.09 -0.66
C LEU A 293 28.83 -29.51 -1.42
N VAL A 294 29.51 -28.56 -2.04
CA VAL A 294 30.75 -28.83 -2.78
C VAL A 294 31.92 -29.19 -1.85
N ALA A 295 32.04 -28.52 -0.70
CA ALA A 295 33.07 -28.85 0.31
C ALA A 295 32.97 -30.30 0.76
N GLN A 296 31.78 -30.82 0.96
CA GLN A 296 31.53 -32.20 1.37
C GLN A 296 31.87 -33.23 0.27
N ARG A 297 31.84 -32.81 -1.00
CA ARG A 297 32.15 -33.67 -2.14
C ARG A 297 33.62 -33.63 -2.61
N ARG A 298 34.44 -32.79 -2.00
CA ARG A 298 35.84 -32.62 -2.37
C ARG A 298 36.59 -33.98 -2.49
N ARG A 299 36.43 -34.88 -1.49
CA ARG A 299 37.06 -36.20 -1.49
C ARG A 299 36.56 -37.07 -2.67
N THR A 300 35.29 -37.08 -2.94
CA THR A 300 34.71 -37.84 -4.08
C THR A 300 35.19 -37.29 -5.42
N LEU A 301 35.24 -35.97 -5.59
CA LEU A 301 35.73 -35.33 -6.81
C LEU A 301 37.22 -35.59 -7.02
N ALA A 302 37.99 -35.59 -5.93
CA ALA A 302 39.41 -35.94 -6.00
C ALA A 302 39.67 -37.41 -6.37
N LEU A 303 38.88 -38.34 -5.83
CA LEU A 303 38.92 -39.76 -6.22
C LEU A 303 38.57 -39.97 -7.70
N LEU A 304 37.59 -39.25 -8.22
CA LEU A 304 37.25 -39.30 -9.66
C LEU A 304 38.42 -38.81 -10.53
N ARG A 305 39.22 -37.85 -10.04
CA ARG A 305 40.42 -37.39 -10.74
C ARG A 305 41.56 -38.43 -10.73
N THR A 306 41.68 -39.23 -9.66
CA THR A 306 42.66 -40.32 -9.65
C THR A 306 42.34 -41.41 -10.66
N ILE A 307 41.06 -41.60 -11.00
CA ILE A 307 40.59 -42.56 -12.01
C ILE A 307 40.65 -42.00 -13.44
N GLY A 308 41.10 -40.72 -13.63
CA GLY A 308 41.34 -40.14 -14.94
C GLY A 308 40.34 -39.05 -15.39
N ALA A 309 39.40 -38.61 -14.55
CA ALA A 309 38.46 -37.55 -14.92
C ALA A 309 39.18 -36.19 -15.09
N LYS A 310 38.93 -35.51 -16.22
CA LYS A 310 39.47 -34.17 -16.51
C LYS A 310 38.80 -33.10 -15.64
N LYS A 311 39.57 -32.03 -15.29
CA LYS A 311 39.06 -30.88 -14.50
C LYS A 311 37.77 -30.30 -15.11
N GLY A 312 37.73 -30.10 -16.44
CA GLY A 312 36.58 -29.57 -17.15
C GLY A 312 35.33 -30.46 -17.07
N GLN A 313 35.48 -31.76 -17.09
CA GLN A 313 34.36 -32.69 -16.95
C GLN A 313 33.75 -32.65 -15.56
N LEU A 314 34.58 -32.60 -14.51
CA LEU A 314 34.09 -32.47 -13.14
C LEU A 314 33.43 -31.11 -12.89
N TYR A 315 34.03 -30.04 -13.40
CA TYR A 315 33.45 -28.71 -13.35
C TYR A 315 32.09 -28.63 -14.05
N GLY A 316 32.00 -29.14 -15.30
CA GLY A 316 30.77 -29.21 -16.06
C GLY A 316 29.69 -30.06 -15.40
N SER A 317 30.09 -31.22 -14.78
CA SER A 317 29.15 -32.07 -14.04
C SER A 317 28.51 -31.35 -12.82
N VAL A 318 29.33 -30.60 -12.07
CA VAL A 318 28.83 -29.80 -10.92
C VAL A 318 27.90 -28.68 -11.39
N LEU A 319 28.25 -28.00 -12.49
CA LEU A 319 27.38 -26.95 -13.05
C LEU A 319 26.07 -27.51 -13.61
N PHE A 320 26.10 -28.66 -14.30
CA PHE A 320 24.90 -29.31 -14.80
C PHE A 320 23.96 -29.71 -13.65
N GLU A 321 24.53 -30.28 -12.57
CA GLU A 321 23.77 -30.61 -11.36
C GLU A 321 23.14 -29.33 -10.74
N ALA A 322 23.85 -28.19 -10.75
CA ALA A 322 23.38 -26.92 -10.27
C ALA A 322 22.21 -26.39 -11.13
N VAL A 323 22.30 -26.51 -12.46
CA VAL A 323 21.22 -26.13 -13.38
C VAL A 323 19.96 -26.96 -13.13
N VAL A 324 20.11 -28.31 -13.06
CA VAL A 324 18.96 -29.20 -12.85
C VAL A 324 18.31 -28.94 -11.48
N LEU A 325 19.12 -28.81 -10.42
CA LEU A 325 18.62 -28.50 -9.08
C LEU A 325 17.95 -27.13 -9.03
N GLY A 326 18.59 -26.12 -9.64
CA GLY A 326 18.06 -24.76 -9.75
C GLY A 326 16.72 -24.74 -10.47
N PHE A 327 16.61 -25.41 -11.60
CA PHE A 327 15.36 -25.52 -12.38
C PHE A 327 14.26 -26.20 -11.59
N VAL A 328 14.47 -27.42 -11.09
CA VAL A 328 13.45 -28.19 -10.38
C VAL A 328 12.98 -27.48 -9.11
N ALA A 329 13.92 -26.97 -8.32
CA ALA A 329 13.57 -26.25 -7.10
C ALA A 329 12.86 -24.93 -7.37
N SER A 330 13.21 -24.21 -8.46
CA SER A 330 12.54 -22.96 -8.83
C SER A 330 11.13 -23.18 -9.36
N VAL A 331 10.92 -24.25 -10.14
CA VAL A 331 9.55 -24.62 -10.56
C VAL A 331 8.67 -24.95 -9.35
N LEU A 332 9.18 -25.74 -8.41
CA LEU A 332 8.48 -26.03 -7.17
C LEU A 332 8.23 -24.76 -6.34
N GLY A 333 9.18 -23.82 -6.36
CA GLY A 333 9.06 -22.52 -5.71
C GLY A 333 7.96 -21.67 -6.32
N VAL A 334 7.90 -21.57 -7.64
CA VAL A 334 6.81 -20.85 -8.34
C VAL A 334 5.45 -21.45 -8.00
N VAL A 335 5.34 -22.79 -8.01
CA VAL A 335 4.09 -23.46 -7.62
C VAL A 335 3.71 -23.14 -6.18
N LEU A 336 4.67 -23.22 -5.25
CA LEU A 336 4.43 -22.89 -3.84
C LEU A 336 4.01 -21.43 -3.66
N GLY A 337 4.71 -20.48 -4.30
CA GLY A 337 4.39 -19.05 -4.26
C GLY A 337 3.02 -18.75 -4.84
N SER A 338 2.66 -19.41 -5.95
CA SER A 338 1.33 -19.29 -6.56
C SER A 338 0.22 -19.85 -5.66
N LEU A 339 0.46 -20.98 -4.99
CA LEU A 339 -0.50 -21.55 -4.05
C LEU A 339 -0.69 -20.69 -2.80
N LEU A 340 0.40 -20.10 -2.29
CA LEU A 340 0.32 -19.18 -1.15
C LEU A 340 -0.50 -17.93 -1.53
N MET A 341 -0.20 -17.31 -2.68
CA MET A 341 -0.92 -16.13 -3.15
C MET A 341 -2.40 -16.44 -3.45
N TRP A 342 -2.68 -17.58 -4.09
CA TRP A 342 -4.05 -18.03 -4.32
C TRP A 342 -4.81 -18.24 -3.00
N GLY A 343 -4.17 -18.88 -2.02
CA GLY A 343 -4.75 -19.09 -0.69
C GLY A 343 -5.04 -17.78 0.04
N MET A 344 -4.17 -16.77 -0.09
CA MET A 344 -4.40 -15.43 0.46
C MET A 344 -5.59 -14.72 -0.20
N CYS A 345 -5.73 -14.83 -1.52
CA CYS A 345 -6.86 -14.26 -2.25
C CYS A 345 -8.21 -14.94 -1.91
N VAL A 346 -8.21 -16.23 -1.62
CA VAL A 346 -9.45 -16.99 -1.31
C VAL A 346 -9.86 -16.84 0.15
N SER A 347 -8.91 -16.60 1.06
CA SER A 347 -9.18 -16.54 2.51
C SER A 347 -9.73 -15.20 2.99
N ASP A 348 -9.95 -14.22 2.11
CA ASP A 348 -10.38 -12.83 2.43
C ASP A 348 -9.53 -12.12 3.51
N ILE A 349 -8.36 -12.66 3.80
CA ILE A 349 -7.40 -12.06 4.75
C ILE A 349 -6.88 -10.72 4.22
N MET A 350 -6.81 -10.60 2.90
CA MET A 350 -6.50 -9.34 2.21
C MET A 350 -7.82 -8.70 1.79
N GLN A 351 -7.93 -7.38 1.98
CA GLN A 351 -9.14 -6.59 1.69
C GLN A 351 -9.95 -7.10 0.48
N ALA A 352 -11.26 -7.18 0.64
CA ALA A 352 -12.20 -7.64 -0.35
C ALA A 352 -11.90 -7.07 -1.75
N GLY A 353 -11.72 -7.93 -2.73
CA GLY A 353 -11.55 -7.55 -4.13
C GLY A 353 -10.22 -7.92 -4.80
N MET A 354 -9.20 -8.37 -4.08
CA MET A 354 -7.99 -8.87 -4.74
C MET A 354 -8.24 -10.22 -5.42
N ARG A 355 -8.01 -10.29 -6.74
CA ARG A 355 -8.14 -11.53 -7.52
C ARG A 355 -6.76 -12.07 -7.87
N PHE A 356 -6.64 -13.39 -7.84
CA PHE A 356 -5.43 -14.07 -8.27
C PHE A 356 -5.24 -13.88 -9.79
N ASN A 357 -4.21 -13.13 -10.17
CA ASN A 357 -3.85 -12.89 -11.56
C ASN A 357 -2.46 -13.45 -11.87
N PHE A 358 -2.39 -14.50 -12.65
CA PHE A 358 -1.15 -15.18 -13.02
C PHE A 358 -0.56 -14.57 -14.29
N SER A 359 0.66 -14.01 -14.18
CA SER A 359 1.41 -13.54 -15.34
C SER A 359 2.56 -14.51 -15.68
N TRP A 360 2.92 -14.58 -16.94
CA TRP A 360 4.07 -15.40 -17.38
C TRP A 360 5.38 -14.91 -16.75
N GLN A 361 5.49 -13.61 -16.47
CA GLN A 361 6.66 -13.03 -15.80
C GLN A 361 6.82 -13.60 -14.39
N ALA A 362 5.72 -13.77 -13.64
CA ALA A 362 5.73 -14.37 -12.31
C ALA A 362 6.23 -15.82 -12.28
N ALA A 363 6.22 -16.52 -13.43
CA ALA A 363 6.80 -17.85 -13.56
C ALA A 363 8.25 -17.80 -14.10
N VAL A 364 8.46 -17.10 -15.20
CA VAL A 364 9.75 -17.16 -15.93
C VAL A 364 10.85 -16.43 -15.17
N VAL A 365 10.58 -15.26 -14.58
CA VAL A 365 11.61 -14.48 -13.87
C VAL A 365 12.18 -15.23 -12.66
N PRO A 366 11.37 -15.80 -11.73
CA PRO A 366 11.92 -16.57 -10.61
C PRO A 366 12.66 -17.83 -11.06
N ILE A 367 12.21 -18.52 -12.11
CA ILE A 367 12.86 -19.73 -12.62
C ILE A 367 14.24 -19.39 -13.20
N LEU A 368 14.31 -18.39 -14.07
CA LEU A 368 15.58 -17.95 -14.65
C LEU A 368 16.53 -17.45 -13.56
N PHE A 369 16.01 -16.65 -12.64
CA PHE A 369 16.79 -16.17 -11.50
C PHE A 369 17.35 -17.32 -10.67
N GLY A 370 16.53 -18.29 -10.29
CA GLY A 370 16.96 -19.43 -9.49
C GLY A 370 18.02 -20.26 -10.18
N ILE A 371 17.92 -20.47 -11.50
CA ILE A 371 18.96 -21.15 -12.28
C ILE A 371 20.25 -20.34 -12.29
N VAL A 372 20.17 -19.06 -12.68
CA VAL A 372 21.35 -18.19 -12.80
C VAL A 372 22.09 -18.07 -11.47
N VAL A 373 21.36 -17.79 -10.39
CA VAL A 373 21.96 -17.65 -9.06
C VAL A 373 22.59 -18.97 -8.59
N THR A 374 21.90 -20.10 -8.83
CA THR A 374 22.43 -21.42 -8.45
C THR A 374 23.71 -21.73 -9.21
N VAL A 375 23.76 -21.43 -10.50
CA VAL A 375 24.97 -21.61 -11.33
C VAL A 375 26.09 -20.69 -10.86
N LEU A 376 25.85 -19.40 -10.67
CA LEU A 376 26.82 -18.44 -10.19
C LEU A 376 27.39 -18.84 -8.82
N ALA A 377 26.52 -19.23 -7.89
CA ALA A 377 26.88 -19.68 -6.57
C ALA A 377 27.76 -20.97 -6.61
N SER A 378 27.44 -21.87 -7.54
CA SER A 378 28.19 -23.13 -7.71
C SER A 378 29.54 -22.95 -8.40
N MET A 379 29.68 -21.92 -9.27
CA MET A 379 30.91 -21.69 -10.04
C MET A 379 32.15 -21.53 -9.16
N GLY A 380 32.09 -20.66 -8.14
CA GLY A 380 33.20 -20.44 -7.22
C GLY A 380 33.60 -21.69 -6.43
N SER A 381 32.57 -22.39 -5.95
CA SER A 381 32.71 -23.62 -5.19
C SER A 381 33.25 -24.78 -6.04
N ALA A 382 32.74 -24.94 -7.27
CA ALA A 382 33.19 -25.94 -8.24
C ALA A 382 34.66 -25.71 -8.65
N ARG A 383 35.03 -24.43 -8.90
CA ARG A 383 36.43 -24.07 -9.20
C ARG A 383 37.39 -24.42 -8.05
N SER A 384 36.97 -24.10 -6.83
CA SER A 384 37.75 -24.39 -5.62
C SER A 384 37.91 -25.91 -5.39
N ALA A 385 36.84 -26.69 -5.59
CA ALA A 385 36.90 -28.15 -5.42
C ALA A 385 37.71 -28.89 -6.49
N THR A 386 37.69 -28.37 -7.72
CA THR A 386 38.44 -28.96 -8.83
C THR A 386 39.91 -28.50 -8.90
N ALA A 387 40.28 -27.45 -8.13
CA ALA A 387 41.66 -26.95 -8.05
C ALA A 387 42.59 -27.85 -7.18
N VAL A 388 42.01 -28.50 -6.16
CA VAL A 388 42.78 -29.37 -5.21
C VAL A 388 43.36 -30.58 -5.92
N THR A 389 44.63 -30.89 -5.63
CA THR A 389 45.28 -32.06 -6.20
C THR A 389 44.78 -33.37 -5.55
N PRO A 390 44.80 -34.53 -6.25
CA PRO A 390 44.39 -35.81 -5.68
C PRO A 390 45.13 -36.19 -4.40
N LEU A 391 46.45 -35.90 -4.34
CA LEU A 391 47.30 -36.17 -3.20
C LEU A 391 46.96 -35.31 -1.98
N GLU A 392 46.61 -34.04 -2.22
CA GLU A 392 46.23 -33.08 -1.20
C GLU A 392 44.85 -33.41 -0.59
N ALA A 393 43.94 -33.97 -1.39
CA ALA A 393 42.61 -34.37 -0.94
C ALA A 393 42.56 -35.67 -0.14
N LEU A 394 43.60 -36.47 -0.22
CA LEU A 394 43.77 -37.71 0.54
C LEU A 394 44.47 -37.53 1.88
N ARG A 395 45.15 -36.41 2.10
CA ARG A 395 45.68 -36.07 3.41
C ARG A 395 44.59 -35.59 4.32
N PRO A 396 44.57 -35.99 5.61
CA PRO A 396 43.69 -35.37 6.60
C PRO A 396 44.08 -33.90 6.73
N ILE A 397 43.36 -33.04 6.08
CA ILE A 397 43.59 -31.60 6.17
C ILE A 397 42.91 -31.12 7.44
N GLU A 398 43.69 -30.66 8.40
CA GLU A 398 43.18 -29.69 9.38
C GLU A 398 42.77 -28.45 8.60
N LEU A 399 41.44 -28.28 8.39
CA LEU A 399 40.87 -27.14 7.72
C LEU A 399 40.89 -25.89 8.63
N THR A 400 42.06 -25.56 9.16
CA THR A 400 42.34 -24.23 9.67
C THR A 400 42.58 -23.32 8.48
N ASP A 401 41.53 -22.76 7.93
CA ASP A 401 41.65 -21.74 6.89
C ASP A 401 42.15 -20.41 7.51
N ASN A 402 43.44 -20.43 7.85
CA ASN A 402 44.22 -19.31 8.38
C ASN A 402 44.56 -18.27 7.30
N ARG A 403 43.93 -18.32 6.12
CA ARG A 403 44.05 -17.26 5.14
C ARG A 403 43.45 -15.99 5.72
N ARG A 404 44.30 -15.03 6.04
CA ARG A 404 43.89 -13.68 6.40
C ARG A 404 42.90 -13.20 5.35
N SER A 405 41.73 -12.66 5.80
CA SER A 405 40.74 -12.04 4.90
C SER A 405 41.48 -11.00 4.04
N SER A 406 41.25 -11.07 2.73
CA SER A 406 42.01 -10.27 1.74
C SER A 406 41.76 -8.77 2.03
N LEU A 407 42.83 -7.99 2.09
CA LEU A 407 42.76 -6.53 2.23
C LEU A 407 41.87 -5.90 1.15
N THR A 408 41.89 -6.47 -0.05
CA THR A 408 41.04 -6.07 -1.18
C THR A 408 39.53 -6.14 -0.83
N ARG A 409 39.10 -7.18 -0.11
CA ARG A 409 37.71 -7.33 0.32
C ARG A 409 37.33 -6.25 1.35
N ALA A 410 38.23 -5.92 2.26
CA ALA A 410 38.03 -4.84 3.21
C ALA A 410 37.91 -3.49 2.50
N ILE A 411 38.82 -3.18 1.56
CA ILE A 411 38.80 -1.93 0.80
C ILE A 411 37.53 -1.80 -0.01
N ILE A 412 37.15 -2.83 -0.77
CA ILE A 412 35.93 -2.82 -1.58
C ILE A 412 34.71 -2.60 -0.69
N GLY A 413 34.58 -3.33 0.42
CA GLY A 413 33.43 -3.19 1.31
C GLY A 413 33.36 -1.84 2.00
N ILE A 414 34.48 -1.29 2.45
CA ILE A 414 34.53 0.05 3.04
C ILE A 414 34.19 1.10 1.97
N LEU A 415 34.72 0.97 0.75
CA LEU A 415 34.40 1.87 -0.35
C LEU A 415 32.91 1.88 -0.65
N MET A 416 32.27 0.68 -0.68
CA MET A 416 30.82 0.56 -0.86
C MET A 416 30.05 1.29 0.24
N VAL A 417 30.45 1.14 1.50
CA VAL A 417 29.81 1.82 2.64
C VAL A 417 29.98 3.34 2.50
N VAL A 418 31.18 3.83 2.21
CA VAL A 418 31.45 5.27 2.09
C VAL A 418 30.69 5.88 0.93
N VAL A 419 30.71 5.24 -0.25
CA VAL A 419 29.95 5.72 -1.42
C VAL A 419 28.44 5.66 -1.13
N GLY A 420 27.96 4.60 -0.51
CA GLY A 420 26.55 4.48 -0.15
C GLY A 420 26.10 5.55 0.85
N ILE A 421 26.90 5.84 1.87
CA ILE A 421 26.62 6.97 2.81
C ILE A 421 26.63 8.30 2.07
N ALA A 422 27.61 8.53 1.19
CA ALA A 422 27.66 9.76 0.41
C ALA A 422 26.42 9.97 -0.46
N MET A 423 25.93 8.89 -1.10
CA MET A 423 24.69 8.92 -1.89
C MET A 423 23.47 9.20 -1.01
N ALA A 424 23.36 8.58 0.16
CA ALA A 424 22.27 8.80 1.10
C ALA A 424 22.27 10.24 1.64
N VAL A 425 23.42 10.78 2.01
CA VAL A 425 23.55 12.17 2.48
C VAL A 425 23.23 13.14 1.35
N PHE A 426 23.66 12.86 0.13
CA PHE A 426 23.37 13.69 -1.02
C PHE A 426 21.85 13.69 -1.35
N SER A 427 21.18 12.55 -1.23
CA SER A 427 19.73 12.50 -1.41
C SER A 427 18.97 13.31 -0.35
N ILE A 428 19.41 13.27 0.92
CA ILE A 428 18.87 14.13 1.99
C ILE A 428 19.08 15.61 1.67
N TRP A 429 20.27 15.98 1.23
CA TRP A 429 20.58 17.35 0.86
C TRP A 429 19.72 17.86 -0.31
N GLN A 430 19.49 17.02 -1.32
CA GLN A 430 18.60 17.34 -2.45
C GLN A 430 17.16 17.56 -2.00
N VAL A 431 16.64 16.70 -1.10
CA VAL A 431 15.30 16.88 -0.52
C VAL A 431 15.20 18.23 0.21
N GLN A 432 16.21 18.61 0.99
CA GLN A 432 16.22 19.90 1.68
C GLN A 432 16.32 21.08 0.70
N ALA A 433 17.10 20.95 -0.37
CA ALA A 433 17.25 21.98 -1.39
C ALA A 433 15.97 22.22 -2.22
N THR A 434 15.02 21.27 -2.21
CA THR A 434 13.74 21.34 -2.92
C THR A 434 12.56 21.48 -1.95
N ASN A 435 12.72 22.15 -0.81
CA ASN A 435 11.68 22.36 0.21
C ASN A 435 10.92 21.08 0.58
N GLY A 436 11.64 20.02 0.91
CA GLY A 436 11.06 18.71 1.23
C GLY A 436 10.67 17.89 0.00
N GLY A 437 10.93 18.37 -1.21
CA GLY A 437 10.54 17.73 -2.47
C GLY A 437 9.33 18.35 -3.16
N GLU A 438 8.66 19.33 -2.56
CA GLU A 438 7.51 20.05 -3.16
C GLU A 438 7.88 20.79 -4.46
N GLU A 439 9.08 21.37 -4.52
CA GLU A 439 9.57 22.08 -5.70
C GLU A 439 10.31 21.16 -6.70
N ALA A 440 10.43 19.87 -6.38
CA ALA A 440 11.12 18.94 -7.26
C ALA A 440 10.24 18.55 -8.44
N THR A 441 10.80 18.57 -9.65
CA THR A 441 10.15 17.97 -10.80
C THR A 441 10.05 16.45 -10.57
N ARG A 442 9.08 15.80 -11.26
CA ARG A 442 8.88 14.35 -11.20
C ARG A 442 10.17 13.55 -11.39
N ASP A 443 10.97 13.92 -12.38
CA ASP A 443 12.22 13.23 -12.71
C ASP A 443 13.27 13.44 -11.62
N GLN A 444 13.35 14.65 -11.04
CA GLN A 444 14.23 14.94 -9.92
C GLN A 444 13.87 14.13 -8.68
N PHE A 445 12.59 14.07 -8.30
CA PHE A 445 12.16 13.30 -7.15
C PHE A 445 12.44 11.79 -7.33
N THR A 446 12.14 11.25 -8.52
CA THR A 446 12.46 9.87 -8.86
C THR A 446 13.97 9.59 -8.76
N MET A 447 14.81 10.52 -9.24
CA MET A 447 16.27 10.41 -9.11
C MET A 447 16.71 10.42 -7.65
N ILE A 448 16.17 11.31 -6.83
CA ILE A 448 16.48 11.41 -5.40
C ILE A 448 16.11 10.09 -4.70
N LEU A 449 14.93 9.55 -4.97
CA LEU A 449 14.45 8.29 -4.40
C LEU A 449 15.34 7.12 -4.82
N LEU A 450 15.65 6.98 -6.10
CA LEU A 450 16.54 5.92 -6.60
C LEU A 450 17.95 6.04 -6.02
N MET A 451 18.45 7.25 -5.83
CA MET A 451 19.75 7.49 -5.22
C MET A 451 19.77 7.12 -3.73
N ALA A 452 18.70 7.42 -2.99
CA ALA A 452 18.56 7.01 -1.59
C ALA A 452 18.53 5.48 -1.46
N ILE A 453 17.76 4.81 -2.31
CA ILE A 453 17.66 3.35 -2.35
C ILE A 453 19.01 2.72 -2.72
N ALA A 454 19.67 3.21 -3.76
CA ALA A 454 20.98 2.72 -4.19
C ALA A 454 22.04 2.96 -3.10
N GLY A 455 22.01 4.11 -2.43
CA GLY A 455 22.86 4.43 -1.30
C GLY A 455 22.66 3.46 -0.14
N ALA A 456 21.42 3.22 0.29
CA ALA A 456 21.09 2.26 1.34
C ALA A 456 21.54 0.82 0.95
N ALA A 457 21.30 0.41 -0.30
CA ALA A 457 21.71 -0.90 -0.81
C ALA A 457 23.24 -1.05 -0.80
N LEU A 458 23.98 -0.03 -1.20
CA LEU A 458 25.45 -0.05 -1.16
C LEU A 458 25.99 -0.11 0.26
N VAL A 459 25.44 0.66 1.20
CA VAL A 459 25.81 0.57 2.63
C VAL A 459 25.56 -0.85 3.13
N PHE A 460 24.39 -1.39 2.86
CA PHE A 460 24.01 -2.73 3.28
C PHE A 460 24.93 -3.82 2.70
N LEU A 461 25.17 -3.79 1.39
CA LEU A 461 26.10 -4.70 0.72
C LEU A 461 27.52 -4.59 1.27
N GLY A 462 27.99 -3.38 1.49
CA GLY A 462 29.29 -3.11 2.08
C GLY A 462 29.41 -3.67 3.51
N MET A 463 28.36 -3.51 4.32
CA MET A 463 28.28 -4.10 5.67
C MET A 463 28.29 -5.63 5.64
N VAL A 464 27.57 -6.26 4.70
CA VAL A 464 27.60 -7.72 4.49
C VAL A 464 28.97 -8.19 4.02
N VAL A 465 29.60 -7.51 3.06
CA VAL A 465 30.94 -7.83 2.56
C VAL A 465 32.00 -7.71 3.66
N THR A 466 31.88 -6.69 4.52
CA THR A 466 32.80 -6.46 5.64
C THR A 466 32.45 -7.25 6.90
N ALA A 467 31.34 -7.99 6.94
CA ALA A 467 30.89 -8.74 8.12
C ALA A 467 31.95 -9.68 8.70
N VAL A 468 32.86 -10.20 7.84
CA VAL A 468 33.97 -11.05 8.27
C VAL A 468 34.94 -10.32 9.21
N PHE A 469 35.00 -9.01 9.17
CA PHE A 469 35.93 -8.21 9.99
C PHE A 469 35.25 -7.72 11.29
N TRP A 470 34.06 -7.14 11.20
CA TRP A 470 33.41 -6.49 12.37
C TRP A 470 32.60 -7.48 13.19
N MET A 471 31.92 -8.45 12.57
CA MET A 471 30.99 -9.35 13.28
C MET A 471 31.70 -10.27 14.28
N PRO A 472 32.86 -10.91 13.95
CA PRO A 472 33.62 -11.67 14.93
C PRO A 472 34.13 -10.83 16.09
N THR A 473 34.44 -9.55 15.85
CA THR A 473 34.89 -8.63 16.89
C THR A 473 33.75 -8.32 17.88
N LEU A 474 32.54 -8.05 17.41
CA LEU A 474 31.36 -7.88 18.25
C LEU A 474 31.03 -9.17 19.01
N MET A 475 31.09 -10.32 18.33
CA MET A 475 30.86 -11.62 18.97
C MET A 475 31.91 -11.97 20.03
N LYS A 476 33.16 -11.50 19.89
CA LYS A 476 34.18 -11.64 20.92
C LYS A 476 33.77 -10.88 22.19
N GLY A 477 33.26 -9.66 22.05
CA GLY A 477 32.81 -8.86 23.19
C GLY A 477 31.58 -9.47 23.88
N VAL A 478 30.51 -9.74 23.12
CA VAL A 478 29.26 -10.31 23.65
C VAL A 478 29.47 -11.73 24.17
N GLY A 479 30.29 -12.53 23.49
CA GLY A 479 30.64 -13.89 23.88
C GLY A 479 31.47 -13.94 25.16
N ALA A 480 32.34 -12.94 25.43
CA ALA A 480 33.04 -12.81 26.69
C ALA A 480 32.09 -12.60 27.87
N LEU A 481 31.05 -11.77 27.70
CA LEU A 481 29.98 -11.60 28.68
C LEU A 481 29.18 -12.90 28.87
N ALA A 482 28.83 -13.57 27.78
CA ALA A 482 28.11 -14.84 27.84
C ALA A 482 28.93 -15.96 28.53
N SER A 483 30.27 -15.97 28.41
CA SER A 483 31.12 -16.97 29.04
C SER A 483 31.05 -16.99 30.57
N LEU A 484 30.58 -15.88 31.17
CA LEU A 484 30.32 -15.79 32.61
C LEU A 484 29.16 -16.70 33.10
N THR A 485 28.30 -17.13 32.15
CA THR A 485 27.13 -17.98 32.47
C THR A 485 27.48 -19.47 32.64
N GLY A 486 28.72 -19.88 32.39
CA GLY A 486 29.17 -21.23 32.65
C GLY A 486 29.97 -21.94 31.55
N PRO A 487 30.41 -23.18 31.82
CA PRO A 487 31.36 -23.89 30.92
C PRO A 487 30.85 -24.09 29.48
N SER A 488 29.54 -24.32 29.29
CA SER A 488 28.96 -24.48 27.96
C SER A 488 29.04 -23.21 27.12
N ALA A 489 28.92 -22.04 27.73
CA ALA A 489 29.05 -20.76 27.07
C ALA A 489 30.51 -20.41 26.77
N THR A 490 31.41 -20.76 27.65
CA THR A 490 32.88 -20.64 27.41
C THR A 490 33.33 -21.48 26.21
N VAL A 491 32.83 -22.71 26.06
CA VAL A 491 33.08 -23.55 24.89
C VAL A 491 32.48 -22.94 23.64
N ALA A 492 31.22 -22.41 23.71
CA ALA A 492 30.57 -21.75 22.59
C ALA A 492 31.37 -20.51 22.12
N HIS A 493 31.83 -19.68 23.07
CA HIS A 493 32.66 -18.52 22.80
C HIS A 493 33.97 -18.88 22.10
N ALA A 494 34.71 -19.88 22.65
CA ALA A 494 35.94 -20.36 22.02
C ALA A 494 35.70 -20.92 20.61
N ASN A 495 34.60 -21.60 20.39
CA ASN A 495 34.20 -22.12 19.08
C ASN A 495 33.93 -21.04 18.06
N ILE A 496 33.27 -19.95 18.47
CA ILE A 496 32.99 -18.78 17.62
C ILE A 496 34.32 -18.17 17.11
N GLN A 497 35.30 -18.06 17.97
CA GLN A 497 36.60 -17.44 17.61
C GLN A 497 37.46 -18.27 16.63
N LYS A 498 37.28 -19.59 16.60
CA LYS A 498 38.05 -20.47 15.73
C LYS A 498 37.73 -20.33 14.23
N ASN A 499 36.52 -19.97 13.86
CA ASN A 499 36.06 -19.93 12.45
C ASN A 499 35.29 -18.64 12.10
N PRO A 500 35.91 -17.46 12.09
CA PRO A 500 35.27 -16.16 11.94
C PRO A 500 34.56 -15.98 10.60
N ARG A 501 35.05 -16.53 9.51
CA ARG A 501 34.41 -16.43 8.17
C ARG A 501 33.07 -17.13 8.10
N ARG A 502 32.98 -18.31 8.69
CA ARG A 502 31.74 -19.10 8.68
C ARG A 502 30.67 -18.41 9.53
N ILE A 503 31.09 -17.93 10.70
CA ILE A 503 30.18 -17.21 11.60
C ILE A 503 29.66 -15.92 10.97
N ALA A 504 30.55 -15.18 10.30
CA ALA A 504 30.15 -14.00 9.55
C ALA A 504 29.15 -14.34 8.42
N ALA A 505 29.34 -15.45 7.72
CA ALA A 505 28.41 -15.86 6.66
C ALA A 505 27.01 -16.24 7.21
N THR A 506 26.98 -16.96 8.37
CA THR A 506 25.70 -17.29 9.02
C THR A 506 25.03 -16.07 9.60
N GLY A 507 25.81 -15.23 10.28
CA GLY A 507 25.31 -13.98 10.85
C GLY A 507 24.83 -12.99 9.79
N ALA A 508 25.50 -12.95 8.63
CA ALA A 508 25.06 -12.12 7.51
C ALA A 508 23.66 -12.51 6.99
N ALA A 509 23.34 -13.80 6.92
CA ALA A 509 22.01 -14.24 6.50
C ALA A 509 20.90 -13.77 7.47
N LEU A 510 21.17 -13.85 8.77
CA LEU A 510 20.27 -13.32 9.81
C LEU A 510 20.20 -11.78 9.79
N LEU A 511 21.36 -11.13 9.65
CA LEU A 511 21.45 -9.68 9.52
C LEU A 511 20.54 -9.16 8.41
N ILE A 512 20.59 -9.81 7.23
CA ILE A 512 19.80 -9.43 6.07
C ILE A 512 18.30 -9.50 6.38
N GLY A 513 17.84 -10.64 6.89
CA GLY A 513 16.43 -10.84 7.20
C GLY A 513 15.91 -9.82 8.24
N VAL A 514 16.67 -9.64 9.32
CA VAL A 514 16.29 -8.69 10.39
C VAL A 514 16.34 -7.24 9.91
N THR A 515 17.37 -6.85 9.14
CA THR A 515 17.47 -5.50 8.58
C THR A 515 16.27 -5.18 7.71
N LEU A 516 15.88 -6.10 6.83
CA LEU A 516 14.73 -5.91 5.95
C LEU A 516 13.46 -5.63 6.74
N VAL A 517 13.17 -6.51 7.70
CA VAL A 517 11.98 -6.40 8.55
C VAL A 517 11.95 -5.10 9.32
N SER A 518 13.07 -4.76 9.97
CA SER A 518 13.17 -3.53 10.76
C SER A 518 13.09 -2.27 9.88
N THR A 519 13.64 -2.29 8.64
CA THR A 519 13.52 -1.18 7.68
C THR A 519 12.07 -0.88 7.38
N ILE A 520 11.30 -1.92 7.09
CA ILE A 520 9.89 -1.80 6.72
C ILE A 520 9.06 -1.35 7.90
N ALA A 521 9.23 -2.01 9.07
CA ALA A 521 8.49 -1.66 10.27
C ALA A 521 8.73 -0.20 10.70
N THR A 522 9.99 0.23 10.69
CA THR A 522 10.35 1.61 11.02
C THR A 522 9.86 2.60 9.97
N GLY A 523 9.93 2.24 8.68
CA GLY A 523 9.42 3.07 7.59
C GLY A 523 7.90 3.28 7.68
N ALA A 524 7.15 2.20 7.94
CA ALA A 524 5.70 2.26 8.11
C ALA A 524 5.29 3.06 9.37
N ALA A 525 5.99 2.87 10.49
CA ALA A 525 5.73 3.64 11.71
C ALA A 525 6.02 5.13 11.51
N SER A 526 7.13 5.45 10.84
CA SER A 526 7.49 6.82 10.51
C SER A 526 6.47 7.46 9.54
N ALA A 527 5.98 6.69 8.56
CA ALA A 527 4.92 7.13 7.66
C ALA A 527 3.63 7.46 8.43
N LYS A 528 3.19 6.55 9.30
CA LYS A 528 1.99 6.71 10.12
C LYS A 528 2.07 7.94 11.03
N GLU A 529 3.17 8.09 11.76
CA GLU A 529 3.36 9.23 12.66
C GLU A 529 3.53 10.56 11.93
N THR A 530 4.25 10.56 10.80
CA THR A 530 4.40 11.76 9.96
C THR A 530 3.06 12.19 9.37
N MET A 531 2.28 11.25 8.83
CA MET A 531 0.96 11.55 8.28
C MET A 531 0.00 12.05 9.35
N ASN A 532 0.00 11.43 10.54
CA ASN A 532 -0.78 11.91 11.68
C ASN A 532 -0.42 13.36 12.04
N GLY A 533 0.86 13.69 12.12
CA GLY A 533 1.32 15.04 12.37
C GLY A 533 0.94 16.03 11.26
N ALA A 534 1.07 15.61 10.00
CA ALA A 534 0.70 16.42 8.84
C ALA A 534 -0.81 16.73 8.82
N LEU A 535 -1.66 15.72 9.08
CA LEU A 535 -3.11 15.89 9.15
C LEU A 535 -3.51 16.80 10.33
N ALA A 536 -2.89 16.61 11.51
CA ALA A 536 -3.16 17.47 12.66
C ALA A 536 -2.80 18.94 12.44
N THR A 537 -1.79 19.23 11.59
CA THR A 537 -1.43 20.60 11.22
C THR A 537 -2.26 21.16 10.06
N ARG A 538 -2.81 20.32 9.21
CA ARG A 538 -3.65 20.71 8.07
C ARG A 538 -5.07 21.10 8.48
N TYR A 539 -5.63 20.42 9.46
CA TYR A 539 -7.01 20.58 9.89
C TYR A 539 -7.11 21.33 11.22
N SER A 540 -8.15 22.14 11.34
CA SER A 540 -8.46 22.87 12.57
C SER A 540 -9.50 22.19 13.46
N VAL A 541 -10.15 21.14 12.96
CA VAL A 541 -11.12 20.28 13.68
C VAL A 541 -10.73 18.81 13.50
N ASP A 542 -11.18 17.95 14.38
CA ASP A 542 -10.81 16.53 14.33
C ASP A 542 -11.73 15.72 13.42
N ILE A 543 -13.04 15.93 13.50
CA ILE A 543 -14.03 15.26 12.65
C ILE A 543 -15.09 16.27 12.23
N VAL A 544 -15.55 16.15 11.00
CA VAL A 544 -16.67 16.92 10.44
C VAL A 544 -17.67 15.93 9.87
N ALA A 545 -18.88 15.94 10.36
CA ALA A 545 -19.99 15.29 9.71
C ALA A 545 -20.89 16.36 9.06
N MET A 546 -21.36 16.07 7.86
CA MET A 546 -22.23 16.94 7.08
C MET A 546 -23.35 16.11 6.47
N GLY A 547 -24.57 16.61 6.57
CA GLY A 547 -25.73 15.96 5.98
C GLY A 547 -26.99 16.80 6.18
N ASP A 548 -27.96 16.68 5.27
CA ASP A 548 -29.17 17.48 5.31
C ASP A 548 -30.13 17.03 6.42
N ASP A 549 -30.06 15.73 6.76
CA ASP A 549 -30.95 15.09 7.73
C ASP A 549 -30.26 14.79 9.09
N ILE A 550 -29.07 15.30 9.33
CA ILE A 550 -28.44 15.18 10.65
C ILE A 550 -29.32 15.89 11.68
N SER A 551 -29.89 15.11 12.59
CA SER A 551 -30.77 15.63 13.64
C SER A 551 -30.01 16.05 14.90
N GLN A 552 -30.62 16.89 15.70
CA GLN A 552 -30.08 17.28 17.01
C GLN A 552 -29.91 16.07 17.95
N GLN A 553 -30.73 15.01 17.78
CA GLN A 553 -30.57 13.78 18.56
C GLN A 553 -29.30 13.01 18.15
N MET A 554 -29.04 12.87 16.86
CA MET A 554 -27.81 12.26 16.36
C MET A 554 -26.58 13.03 16.84
N ALA A 555 -26.65 14.38 16.86
CA ALA A 555 -25.57 15.20 17.39
C ALA A 555 -25.32 14.96 18.87
N LYS A 556 -26.37 14.70 19.68
CA LYS A 556 -26.23 14.30 21.07
C LYS A 556 -25.65 12.90 21.23
N ASP A 557 -26.12 11.95 20.43
CA ASP A 557 -25.60 10.58 20.43
C ASP A 557 -24.09 10.57 20.11
N VAL A 558 -23.64 11.44 19.18
CA VAL A 558 -22.21 11.66 18.90
C VAL A 558 -21.47 12.31 20.08
N ALA A 559 -22.07 13.27 20.75
CA ALA A 559 -21.46 13.93 21.92
C ALA A 559 -21.24 12.96 23.09
N ASP A 560 -22.06 11.92 23.20
CA ASP A 560 -21.97 10.89 24.25
C ASP A 560 -20.94 9.80 23.94
N ILE A 561 -20.31 9.80 22.75
CA ILE A 561 -19.28 8.85 22.38
C ILE A 561 -18.04 9.02 23.25
N ASN A 562 -17.54 7.90 23.78
CA ASN A 562 -16.33 7.93 24.60
C ASN A 562 -15.12 8.39 23.75
N GLY A 563 -14.49 9.49 24.16
CA GLY A 563 -13.38 10.11 23.44
C GLY A 563 -13.77 11.36 22.67
N VAL A 564 -15.05 11.72 22.60
CA VAL A 564 -15.51 13.04 22.15
C VAL A 564 -15.43 14.00 23.33
N SER A 565 -14.81 15.16 23.16
CA SER A 565 -14.71 16.19 24.20
C SER A 565 -15.70 17.32 24.03
N ASP A 566 -15.87 17.79 22.80
CA ASP A 566 -16.75 18.91 22.47
C ASP A 566 -17.39 18.68 21.08
N THR A 567 -18.60 19.17 20.90
CA THR A 567 -19.33 19.12 19.63
C THR A 567 -19.99 20.45 19.31
N LEU A 568 -20.04 20.80 18.03
CA LEU A 568 -20.81 21.93 17.52
C LEU A 568 -21.74 21.44 16.41
N TYR A 569 -23.04 21.49 16.66
CA TYR A 569 -24.07 21.22 15.68
C TYR A 569 -24.67 22.54 15.19
N ALA A 570 -24.65 22.78 13.89
CA ALA A 570 -25.01 24.04 13.29
C ALA A 570 -25.63 23.89 11.89
N PRO A 571 -26.58 24.80 11.50
CA PRO A 571 -27.03 24.89 10.12
C PRO A 571 -25.91 25.41 9.22
N ALA A 572 -25.87 24.95 7.97
CA ALA A 572 -24.88 25.38 7.01
C ALA A 572 -25.44 25.44 5.58
N VAL A 573 -24.75 26.20 4.74
CA VAL A 573 -25.09 26.36 3.32
C VAL A 573 -23.84 26.46 2.48
N SER A 574 -23.82 25.75 1.35
CA SER A 574 -22.77 25.89 0.34
C SER A 574 -22.98 27.17 -0.43
N VAL A 575 -21.93 27.97 -0.57
CA VAL A 575 -21.94 29.25 -1.27
C VAL A 575 -20.71 29.37 -2.17
N THR A 576 -20.79 30.27 -3.12
CA THR A 576 -19.62 30.70 -3.89
C THR A 576 -19.07 32.00 -3.29
N LEU A 577 -17.82 31.98 -2.90
CA LEU A 577 -17.07 33.17 -2.45
C LEU A 577 -16.47 33.84 -3.68
N GLU A 578 -16.93 35.06 -3.93
CA GLU A 578 -16.50 35.82 -5.09
C GLU A 578 -15.12 36.50 -4.85
N LYS A 579 -14.22 36.40 -5.79
CA LYS A 579 -12.96 37.19 -5.90
C LYS A 579 -12.01 37.22 -4.69
N ALA A 580 -12.01 36.22 -3.85
CA ALA A 580 -11.18 36.23 -2.64
C ALA A 580 -9.67 35.95 -2.88
N ASP A 581 -9.31 35.24 -3.95
CA ASP A 581 -7.90 34.95 -4.30
C ASP A 581 -7.40 35.70 -5.54
N GLY A 582 -8.18 36.67 -6.01
CA GLY A 582 -7.84 37.56 -7.12
C GLY A 582 -8.11 37.00 -8.52
N THR A 583 -8.47 35.71 -8.68
CA THR A 583 -8.59 35.09 -10.00
C THR A 583 -9.84 34.25 -10.24
N ARG A 584 -10.43 33.58 -9.21
CA ARG A 584 -11.57 32.68 -9.43
C ARG A 584 -12.53 32.67 -8.24
N PRO A 585 -13.84 32.47 -8.47
CA PRO A 585 -14.78 32.15 -7.41
C PRO A 585 -14.35 30.86 -6.71
N THR A 586 -14.51 30.83 -5.39
CA THR A 586 -14.11 29.71 -4.53
C THR A 586 -15.34 29.10 -3.89
N SER A 587 -15.50 27.78 -3.94
CA SER A 587 -16.54 27.09 -3.18
C SER A 587 -16.29 27.26 -1.69
N ALA A 588 -17.26 27.78 -0.97
CA ALA A 588 -17.21 27.99 0.47
C ALA A 588 -18.43 27.39 1.17
N LEU A 589 -18.28 27.08 2.46
CA LEU A 589 -19.37 26.66 3.33
C LEU A 589 -19.56 27.73 4.40
N LEU A 590 -20.76 28.28 4.55
CA LEU A 590 -21.13 29.12 5.67
C LEU A 590 -21.83 28.31 6.76
N VAL A 591 -21.32 28.42 7.97
CA VAL A 591 -21.82 27.69 9.16
C VAL A 591 -22.39 28.69 10.16
N GLY A 592 -23.68 28.55 10.50
CA GLY A 592 -24.37 29.44 11.44
C GLY A 592 -24.07 29.10 12.90
N VAL A 593 -23.52 30.02 13.65
CA VAL A 593 -23.19 29.84 15.06
C VAL A 593 -23.75 30.94 15.95
N LYS A 594 -24.08 30.62 17.19
CA LYS A 594 -24.66 31.61 18.14
C LYS A 594 -23.63 32.59 18.67
N ASN A 595 -22.38 32.15 18.75
CA ASN A 595 -21.25 33.00 19.18
C ASN A 595 -19.91 32.30 18.84
N ILE A 596 -18.85 33.06 18.89
CA ILE A 596 -17.49 32.58 18.60
C ILE A 596 -17.00 31.52 19.61
N ASP A 597 -17.53 31.50 20.82
CA ASP A 597 -17.06 30.57 21.85
C ASP A 597 -17.41 29.10 21.50
N GLN A 598 -18.55 28.88 20.78
CA GLN A 598 -18.87 27.57 20.26
C GLN A 598 -17.81 27.06 19.24
N VAL A 599 -17.32 27.95 18.39
CA VAL A 599 -16.26 27.62 17.43
C VAL A 599 -14.94 27.37 18.16
N LYS A 600 -14.58 28.21 19.14
CA LYS A 600 -13.36 28.04 19.93
C LYS A 600 -13.30 26.71 20.70
N GLN A 601 -14.44 26.18 21.13
CA GLN A 601 -14.53 24.90 21.85
C GLN A 601 -14.12 23.71 20.97
N VAL A 602 -14.55 23.68 19.70
CA VAL A 602 -14.31 22.57 18.78
C VAL A 602 -13.04 22.71 17.96
N MET A 603 -12.49 23.91 17.86
CA MET A 603 -11.27 24.16 17.12
C MET A 603 -10.02 23.73 17.90
N ARG A 604 -9.03 23.20 17.17
CA ARG A 604 -7.68 22.87 17.67
C ARG A 604 -6.74 24.07 17.69
N VAL A 605 -7.10 25.11 16.97
CA VAL A 605 -6.31 26.35 16.82
C VAL A 605 -6.85 27.43 17.70
N ASN A 606 -5.98 28.35 18.12
CA ASN A 606 -6.38 29.49 18.89
C ASN A 606 -6.83 30.63 17.94
N LEU A 607 -8.11 30.93 17.96
CA LEU A 607 -8.71 31.98 17.15
C LEU A 607 -8.45 33.42 17.65
N GLY A 608 -7.68 33.55 18.72
CA GLY A 608 -7.32 34.87 19.27
C GLY A 608 -8.52 35.69 19.70
N ASN A 609 -8.55 36.95 19.27
CA ASN A 609 -9.62 37.91 19.56
C ASN A 609 -10.74 37.93 18.50
N ALA A 610 -10.82 36.89 17.64
CA ALA A 610 -11.87 36.81 16.65
C ALA A 610 -13.27 36.91 17.30
N SER A 611 -14.17 37.64 16.66
CA SER A 611 -15.56 37.84 17.05
C SER A 611 -16.48 37.47 15.89
N ILE A 612 -17.72 37.24 16.14
CA ILE A 612 -18.78 37.05 15.15
C ILE A 612 -19.98 37.87 15.61
N ASP A 613 -20.48 38.72 14.73
CA ASP A 613 -21.70 39.47 14.92
C ASP A 613 -22.56 39.40 13.63
N SER A 614 -23.74 40.03 13.64
CA SER A 614 -24.72 40.00 12.53
C SER A 614 -24.20 40.55 11.20
N ASP A 615 -23.13 41.35 11.22
CA ASP A 615 -22.59 42.02 10.02
C ASP A 615 -21.24 41.44 9.60
N SER A 616 -20.77 40.43 10.29
CA SER A 616 -19.42 39.87 10.09
C SER A 616 -19.41 38.37 9.80
N VAL A 617 -18.39 37.93 9.10
CA VAL A 617 -18.08 36.50 8.86
C VAL A 617 -16.63 36.24 9.26
N LEU A 618 -16.42 35.20 10.04
CA LEU A 618 -15.07 34.71 10.34
C LEU A 618 -14.59 33.82 9.22
N MET A 619 -13.52 34.22 8.53
CA MET A 619 -12.94 33.53 7.39
C MET A 619 -11.51 33.06 7.67
N PRO A 620 -11.04 31.95 7.03
CA PRO A 620 -9.63 31.54 7.11
C PRO A 620 -8.73 32.51 6.35
N THR A 621 -7.44 32.51 6.71
CA THR A 621 -6.42 33.30 5.99
C THR A 621 -6.03 32.67 4.65
N TYR A 622 -6.23 31.38 4.47
CA TYR A 622 -5.81 30.64 3.27
C TYR A 622 -6.93 29.78 2.71
N ASN A 623 -6.99 29.71 1.38
CA ASN A 623 -7.84 28.75 0.68
C ASN A 623 -7.31 27.33 0.95
N ALA A 624 -8.15 26.47 1.50
CA ALA A 624 -7.78 25.11 1.93
C ALA A 624 -7.45 24.17 0.77
N GLN A 625 -7.92 24.45 -0.46
CA GLN A 625 -7.69 23.63 -1.65
C GLN A 625 -6.45 24.10 -2.43
N THR A 626 -6.27 25.41 -2.58
CA THR A 626 -5.20 25.99 -3.41
C THR A 626 -3.97 26.39 -2.58
N GLY A 627 -4.10 26.52 -1.26
CA GLY A 627 -3.04 27.03 -0.38
C GLY A 627 -2.76 28.52 -0.55
N LYS A 628 -3.50 29.24 -1.40
CA LYS A 628 -3.32 30.68 -1.61
C LYS A 628 -3.96 31.49 -0.48
N GLU A 629 -3.36 32.64 -0.19
CA GLU A 629 -3.90 33.58 0.76
C GLU A 629 -5.22 34.16 0.26
N LEU A 630 -6.23 34.19 1.11
CA LEU A 630 -7.51 34.83 0.82
C LEU A 630 -7.40 36.33 1.15
N GLN A 631 -7.67 37.17 0.15
CA GLN A 631 -7.61 38.63 0.29
C GLN A 631 -8.99 39.23 0.01
N PHE A 632 -9.54 39.94 0.98
CA PHE A 632 -10.86 40.54 0.87
C PHE A 632 -10.76 42.03 0.53
N ALA A 633 -11.24 42.38 -0.68
CA ALA A 633 -11.25 43.75 -1.11
C ALA A 633 -12.16 44.61 -0.19
N ASN A 634 -11.63 45.70 0.31
CA ASN A 634 -12.33 46.61 1.28
C ASN A 634 -12.72 45.91 2.61
N GLY A 635 -12.14 44.76 2.93
CA GLY A 635 -12.46 44.02 4.14
C GLY A 635 -13.84 43.33 4.13
N THR A 636 -14.46 43.16 2.96
CA THR A 636 -15.75 42.49 2.81
C THR A 636 -15.64 41.20 2.01
N ALA A 637 -16.39 40.19 2.41
CA ALA A 637 -16.57 38.94 1.68
C ALA A 637 -17.93 38.93 0.98
N ASP A 638 -17.92 38.72 -0.32
CA ASP A 638 -19.13 38.63 -1.15
C ASP A 638 -19.42 37.17 -1.45
N PHE A 639 -20.60 36.73 -1.03
CA PHE A 639 -21.08 35.37 -1.23
C PHE A 639 -22.27 35.36 -2.19
N SER A 640 -22.30 34.38 -3.09
CA SER A 640 -23.50 34.04 -3.88
C SER A 640 -23.98 32.65 -3.52
N THR A 641 -25.28 32.53 -3.27
CA THR A 641 -25.92 31.21 -3.12
C THR A 641 -26.35 30.71 -4.49
N GLU A 642 -26.45 29.41 -4.63
CA GLU A 642 -26.71 28.62 -5.84
C GLU A 642 -27.16 29.40 -7.10
N TRP A 643 -26.52 29.03 -8.20
CA TRP A 643 -26.86 29.48 -9.55
C TRP A 643 -28.19 28.83 -9.97
N ASN A 644 -29.13 29.63 -10.41
CA ASN A 644 -30.34 29.08 -11.08
C ASN A 644 -29.93 28.40 -12.41
N GLN A 645 -30.86 27.69 -13.05
CA GLN A 645 -30.62 27.03 -14.33
C GLN A 645 -30.12 27.94 -15.46
N ASN A 646 -30.28 29.29 -15.29
CA ASN A 646 -29.80 30.30 -16.24
C ASN A 646 -28.41 30.84 -15.91
N GLY A 647 -27.78 30.39 -14.84
CA GLY A 647 -26.46 30.85 -14.41
C GLY A 647 -26.51 32.18 -13.61
N ASP A 648 -27.69 32.61 -13.12
CA ASP A 648 -27.80 33.78 -12.27
C ASP A 648 -27.74 33.38 -10.79
N ALA A 649 -27.01 34.14 -9.97
CA ALA A 649 -26.99 33.95 -8.52
C ALA A 649 -28.38 34.24 -7.92
N THR A 650 -28.90 33.28 -7.15
CA THR A 650 -30.22 33.41 -6.57
C THR A 650 -30.29 34.41 -5.41
N ARG A 651 -29.21 34.52 -4.64
CA ARG A 651 -29.04 35.52 -3.56
C ARG A 651 -27.57 35.91 -3.43
N SER A 652 -27.33 37.15 -3.03
CA SER A 652 -25.97 37.63 -2.68
C SER A 652 -25.97 38.14 -1.25
N LEU A 653 -24.93 37.81 -0.50
CA LEU A 653 -24.72 38.27 0.86
C LEU A 653 -23.33 38.87 0.98
N THR A 654 -23.20 40.07 1.44
CA THR A 654 -21.93 40.76 1.68
C THR A 654 -21.75 40.97 3.17
N LEU A 655 -20.69 40.50 3.75
CA LEU A 655 -20.35 40.62 5.18
C LEU A 655 -18.94 41.17 5.37
N GLN A 656 -18.70 41.78 6.53
CA GLN A 656 -17.34 42.17 6.93
C GLN A 656 -16.50 40.91 7.19
N ALA A 657 -15.38 40.77 6.49
CA ALA A 657 -14.50 39.61 6.64
C ALA A 657 -13.54 39.79 7.82
N GLU A 658 -13.80 39.13 8.94
CA GLU A 658 -12.81 38.91 9.98
C GLU A 658 -11.98 37.67 9.65
N GLN A 659 -10.64 37.76 9.64
CA GLN A 659 -9.77 36.63 9.34
C GLN A 659 -9.09 36.11 10.57
N ALA A 660 -9.06 34.78 10.70
CA ALA A 660 -8.26 34.11 11.71
C ALA A 660 -7.41 33.02 11.05
N ASP A 661 -6.25 32.72 11.65
CA ASP A 661 -5.35 31.69 11.16
C ASP A 661 -5.85 30.30 11.59
N TYR A 662 -7.00 29.88 11.03
CA TYR A 662 -7.44 28.50 11.04
C TYR A 662 -7.35 27.92 9.63
N ARG A 663 -7.08 26.64 9.59
CA ARG A 663 -6.85 25.95 8.33
C ARG A 663 -8.10 25.20 7.86
N ARG A 664 -7.92 24.13 7.15
CA ARG A 664 -9.00 23.31 6.61
C ARG A 664 -9.95 22.85 7.73
N VAL A 665 -11.22 23.11 7.58
CA VAL A 665 -12.30 22.48 8.36
C VAL A 665 -12.90 21.32 7.56
N SER A 666 -13.18 21.52 6.26
CA SER A 666 -13.62 20.48 5.35
C SER A 666 -12.72 20.39 4.12
N ALA A 667 -12.53 19.18 3.60
CA ALA A 667 -11.76 18.96 2.36
C ALA A 667 -12.52 19.34 1.09
N GLN A 668 -13.84 19.42 1.17
CA GLN A 668 -14.72 19.68 0.03
C GLN A 668 -14.76 21.15 -0.40
N TYR A 669 -14.45 22.07 0.54
CA TYR A 669 -14.56 23.51 0.33
C TYR A 669 -13.20 24.19 0.36
N GLY A 670 -13.04 25.22 -0.47
CA GLY A 670 -11.86 26.06 -0.43
C GLY A 670 -11.78 26.95 0.81
N ALA A 671 -12.94 27.29 1.40
CA ALA A 671 -13.03 28.01 2.65
C ALA A 671 -14.27 27.55 3.45
N VAL A 672 -14.18 27.61 4.78
CA VAL A 672 -15.35 27.46 5.66
C VAL A 672 -15.44 28.72 6.50
N GLY A 673 -16.54 29.46 6.35
CA GLY A 673 -16.81 30.69 7.09
C GLY A 673 -17.81 30.44 8.22
N PHE A 674 -17.65 31.15 9.34
CA PHE A 674 -18.62 31.10 10.44
C PHE A 674 -19.35 32.44 10.50
N VAL A 675 -20.70 32.38 10.49
CA VAL A 675 -21.59 33.55 10.54
C VAL A 675 -22.53 33.42 11.73
N ASP A 676 -23.13 34.53 12.11
CA ASP A 676 -24.16 34.52 13.14
C ASP A 676 -25.38 33.70 12.67
N GLU A 677 -25.93 32.85 13.56
CA GLU A 677 -27.09 31.98 13.27
C GLU A 677 -28.34 32.76 12.83
N SER A 678 -28.40 34.06 13.14
CA SER A 678 -29.51 34.92 12.73
C SER A 678 -29.74 34.98 11.22
N HIS A 679 -28.65 34.83 10.41
CA HIS A 679 -28.77 34.80 8.94
C HIS A 679 -29.60 33.63 8.43
N PHE A 680 -29.60 32.51 9.14
CA PHE A 680 -30.41 31.34 8.84
C PHE A 680 -31.84 31.47 9.35
N THR A 681 -32.02 32.15 10.48
CA THR A 681 -33.37 32.36 11.08
C THR A 681 -34.15 33.52 10.45
N ASN A 682 -33.47 34.52 9.93
CA ASN A 682 -34.07 35.70 9.27
C ASN A 682 -34.37 35.45 7.78
N GLY A 683 -33.91 34.32 7.23
CA GLY A 683 -34.11 33.96 5.83
C GLY A 683 -33.13 34.58 4.84
N ASP A 684 -32.01 35.12 5.32
CA ASP A 684 -30.91 35.60 4.46
C ASP A 684 -30.21 34.39 3.80
N LEU A 685 -30.08 33.32 4.54
CA LEU A 685 -29.49 32.04 4.11
C LEU A 685 -30.50 30.90 4.39
N ASP A 686 -30.59 29.96 3.45
CA ASP A 686 -31.39 28.75 3.65
C ASP A 686 -30.48 27.65 4.23
N ALA A 687 -30.92 27.00 5.31
CA ALA A 687 -30.20 25.86 5.88
C ALA A 687 -30.33 24.64 4.95
N ALA A 688 -29.42 24.51 3.98
CA ALA A 688 -29.42 23.41 3.03
C ALA A 688 -28.83 22.14 3.61
N THR A 689 -27.97 22.26 4.63
CA THR A 689 -27.32 21.11 5.29
C THR A 689 -27.07 21.42 6.76
N HIS A 690 -26.76 20.40 7.54
CA HIS A 690 -26.28 20.55 8.92
C HIS A 690 -24.86 20.06 9.04
N VAL A 691 -24.07 20.77 9.84
CA VAL A 691 -22.69 20.42 10.12
C VAL A 691 -22.54 20.07 11.59
N LEU A 692 -21.86 18.97 11.84
CA LEU A 692 -21.46 18.55 13.18
C LEU A 692 -19.94 18.54 13.23
N LEU A 693 -19.34 19.55 13.89
CA LEU A 693 -17.91 19.61 14.17
C LEU A 693 -17.64 18.92 15.49
N VAL A 694 -16.64 18.04 15.51
CA VAL A 694 -16.32 17.22 16.69
C VAL A 694 -14.86 17.37 17.05
N LYS A 695 -14.60 17.60 18.33
CA LYS A 695 -13.28 17.55 18.94
C LYS A 695 -13.11 16.25 19.70
N ALA A 696 -12.08 15.48 19.34
CA ALA A 696 -11.78 14.19 19.94
C ALA A 696 -10.67 14.30 20.98
N ASP A 697 -10.82 13.68 22.12
CA ASP A 697 -9.77 13.53 23.14
C ASP A 697 -9.10 12.16 23.00
N THR A 698 -8.05 12.12 22.18
CA THR A 698 -7.29 10.88 21.88
C THR A 698 -6.27 10.52 22.94
N ASP A 699 -6.07 11.38 23.94
CA ASP A 699 -5.10 11.16 25.04
C ASP A 699 -5.68 10.29 26.16
N LYS A 700 -7.00 10.07 26.16
CA LYS A 700 -7.64 9.15 27.10
C LYS A 700 -7.23 7.71 26.83
N SER A 701 -6.74 7.02 27.84
CA SER A 701 -6.34 5.62 27.73
C SER A 701 -7.52 4.73 27.33
N GLY A 702 -7.31 3.89 26.33
CA GLY A 702 -8.27 2.91 25.84
C GLY A 702 -9.16 3.37 24.69
N VAL A 703 -9.04 4.61 24.22
CA VAL A 703 -9.77 5.11 23.08
C VAL A 703 -8.85 5.14 21.85
N SER A 704 -9.23 4.43 20.78
CA SER A 704 -8.56 4.53 19.50
C SER A 704 -9.28 5.53 18.60
N VAL A 705 -8.53 6.21 17.76
CA VAL A 705 -9.09 7.14 16.77
C VAL A 705 -10.08 6.43 15.83
N ASP A 706 -9.74 5.20 15.43
CA ASP A 706 -10.61 4.38 14.58
C ASP A 706 -11.88 3.94 15.31
N GLY A 707 -11.80 3.77 16.65
CA GLY A 707 -12.97 3.49 17.48
C GLY A 707 -13.95 4.66 17.46
N ILE A 708 -13.47 5.89 17.71
CA ILE A 708 -14.32 7.11 17.66
C ILE A 708 -14.97 7.26 16.28
N TYR A 709 -14.22 7.04 15.20
CA TYR A 709 -14.73 7.12 13.84
C TYR A 709 -15.84 6.09 13.57
N ASN A 710 -15.64 4.84 13.96
CA ASN A 710 -16.62 3.77 13.77
C ASN A 710 -17.89 4.01 14.64
N ASP A 711 -17.72 4.43 15.89
CA ASP A 711 -18.83 4.73 16.80
C ASP A 711 -19.64 5.94 16.28
N MET A 712 -18.96 6.93 15.70
CA MET A 712 -19.60 8.07 15.08
C MET A 712 -20.37 7.68 13.80
N GLN A 713 -19.80 6.82 12.95
CA GLN A 713 -20.54 6.28 11.80
C GLN A 713 -21.79 5.52 12.26
N ALA A 714 -21.69 4.72 13.32
CA ALA A 714 -22.86 4.02 13.88
C ALA A 714 -23.91 4.96 14.47
N ALA A 715 -23.50 6.06 15.14
CA ALA A 715 -24.41 7.07 15.66
C ALA A 715 -25.14 7.84 14.55
N LEU A 716 -24.50 8.00 13.40
CA LEU A 716 -25.03 8.66 12.22
C LEU A 716 -25.65 7.69 11.19
N GLU A 717 -25.70 6.40 11.48
CA GLU A 717 -26.24 5.36 10.56
C GLU A 717 -27.70 5.63 10.14
N LYS A 718 -28.47 6.33 10.97
CA LYS A 718 -29.85 6.72 10.67
C LYS A 718 -29.95 7.92 9.72
N SER A 719 -28.87 8.67 9.55
CA SER A 719 -28.80 9.71 8.53
C SER A 719 -28.58 9.05 7.17
N THR A 720 -29.29 9.52 6.18
CA THR A 720 -29.26 8.95 4.83
C THR A 720 -28.18 9.57 3.96
N ASP A 721 -27.64 10.72 4.35
CA ASP A 721 -26.69 11.50 3.58
C ASP A 721 -25.51 12.04 4.42
N ALA A 722 -25.40 11.65 5.70
CA ALA A 722 -24.29 12.07 6.53
C ALA A 722 -22.96 11.57 5.99
N THR A 723 -22.11 12.50 5.63
CA THR A 723 -20.73 12.24 5.25
C THR A 723 -19.79 12.61 6.38
N VAL A 724 -18.97 11.68 6.85
CA VAL A 724 -17.98 11.92 7.89
C VAL A 724 -16.62 12.15 7.24
N THR A 725 -16.08 13.34 7.43
CA THR A 725 -14.81 13.80 6.86
C THR A 725 -13.89 14.35 7.95
N GLY A 726 -12.72 14.85 7.55
CA GLY A 726 -11.75 15.46 8.46
C GLY A 726 -10.52 14.58 8.67
N PRO A 727 -9.56 15.03 9.51
CA PRO A 727 -8.27 14.37 9.67
C PRO A 727 -8.39 12.95 10.24
N ILE A 728 -9.41 12.66 11.03
CA ILE A 728 -9.62 11.33 11.59
C ILE A 728 -10.10 10.36 10.51
N ALA A 729 -11.00 10.78 9.61
CA ALA A 729 -11.45 9.98 8.49
C ALA A 729 -10.28 9.69 7.52
N GLU A 730 -9.55 10.73 7.11
CA GLU A 730 -8.36 10.56 6.26
C GLU A 730 -7.29 9.67 6.93
N ARG A 731 -7.09 9.82 8.25
CA ARG A 731 -6.18 8.97 9.02
C ARG A 731 -6.60 7.51 9.02
N SER A 732 -7.89 7.22 9.16
CA SER A 732 -8.42 5.85 9.14
C SER A 732 -8.19 5.20 7.77
N GLU A 733 -8.41 5.92 6.68
CA GLU A 733 -8.14 5.43 5.32
C GLU A 733 -6.64 5.15 5.11
N TRP A 734 -5.77 6.07 5.51
CA TRP A 734 -4.32 5.87 5.44
C TRP A 734 -3.85 4.71 6.34
N ALA A 735 -4.42 4.59 7.54
CA ALA A 735 -4.10 3.49 8.45
C ALA A 735 -4.48 2.14 7.83
N LYS A 736 -5.67 2.00 7.25
CA LYS A 736 -6.11 0.78 6.54
C LYS A 736 -5.17 0.42 5.40
N MET A 737 -4.74 1.41 4.62
CA MET A 737 -3.78 1.21 3.53
C MET A 737 -2.42 0.75 4.07
N ILE A 738 -1.90 1.40 5.11
CA ILE A 738 -0.63 1.04 5.75
C ILE A 738 -0.72 -0.34 6.40
N ASP A 739 -1.81 -0.64 7.10
CA ASP A 739 -2.03 -1.93 7.76
C ASP A 739 -2.13 -3.07 6.74
N SER A 740 -2.74 -2.85 5.58
CA SER A 740 -2.77 -3.80 4.46
C SER A 740 -1.37 -4.06 3.90
N MET A 741 -0.57 -3.01 3.72
CA MET A 741 0.83 -3.15 3.35
C MET A 741 1.64 -3.88 4.44
N MET A 742 1.39 -3.58 5.72
CA MET A 742 2.05 -4.24 6.85
C MET A 742 1.72 -5.75 6.92
N MET A 743 0.48 -6.14 6.69
CA MET A 743 0.08 -7.56 6.67
C MET A 743 0.84 -8.34 5.60
N LEU A 744 1.00 -7.76 4.42
CA LEU A 744 1.82 -8.31 3.35
C LEU A 744 3.28 -8.47 3.77
N LEU A 745 3.80 -7.44 4.43
CA LEU A 745 5.16 -7.42 4.93
C LEU A 745 5.38 -8.48 6.02
N VAL A 746 4.40 -8.75 6.87
CA VAL A 746 4.44 -9.87 7.83
C VAL A 746 4.59 -11.21 7.12
N GLY A 747 3.89 -11.42 6.01
CA GLY A 747 4.08 -12.60 5.16
C GLY A 747 5.49 -12.71 4.60
N LEU A 748 6.05 -11.61 4.11
CA LEU A 748 7.44 -11.54 3.64
C LEU A 748 8.46 -11.78 4.75
N ILE A 749 8.18 -11.28 5.97
CA ILE A 749 8.97 -11.54 7.17
C ILE A 749 9.02 -13.04 7.47
N ALA A 750 7.89 -13.71 7.46
CA ALA A 750 7.82 -15.15 7.73
C ALA A 750 8.73 -15.94 6.76
N VAL A 751 8.72 -15.57 5.49
CA VAL A 751 9.58 -16.20 4.48
C VAL A 751 11.06 -15.87 4.74
N ALA A 752 11.41 -14.62 5.03
CA ALA A 752 12.79 -14.22 5.35
C ALA A 752 13.32 -14.97 6.59
N VAL A 753 12.51 -15.14 7.62
CA VAL A 753 12.84 -15.93 8.81
C VAL A 753 13.03 -17.40 8.47
N LEU A 754 12.19 -18.00 7.62
CA LEU A 754 12.35 -19.38 7.17
C LEU A 754 13.66 -19.57 6.40
N ILE A 755 14.01 -18.64 5.50
CA ILE A 755 15.27 -18.65 4.77
C ILE A 755 16.46 -18.57 5.75
N ALA A 756 16.38 -17.65 6.72
CA ALA A 756 17.41 -17.50 7.75
C ALA A 756 17.58 -18.77 8.60
N LEU A 757 16.44 -19.38 9.01
CA LEU A 757 16.42 -20.64 9.76
C LEU A 757 17.12 -21.78 9.01
N VAL A 758 16.81 -21.94 7.71
CA VAL A 758 17.47 -22.94 6.85
C VAL A 758 18.96 -22.66 6.73
N GLY A 759 19.36 -21.40 6.57
CA GLY A 759 20.76 -20.97 6.52
C GLY A 759 21.54 -21.29 7.79
N VAL A 760 20.98 -20.96 8.95
CA VAL A 760 21.58 -21.26 10.27
C VAL A 760 21.66 -22.77 10.50
N ALA A 761 20.58 -23.51 10.24
CA ALA A 761 20.53 -24.96 10.42
C ALA A 761 21.59 -25.68 9.56
N ASN A 762 21.75 -25.23 8.31
CA ASN A 762 22.73 -25.78 7.38
C ASN A 762 24.18 -25.54 7.85
N THR A 763 24.47 -24.31 8.32
CA THR A 763 25.80 -23.93 8.80
C THR A 763 26.16 -24.64 10.10
N LEU A 764 25.21 -24.73 11.04
CA LEU A 764 25.40 -25.48 12.28
C LEU A 764 25.60 -26.99 12.01
N SER A 765 24.85 -27.55 11.06
CA SER A 765 25.03 -28.96 10.66
C SER A 765 26.41 -29.23 10.13
N LEU A 766 26.97 -28.36 9.30
CA LEU A 766 28.34 -28.46 8.84
C LEU A 766 29.34 -28.34 9.99
N SER A 767 29.14 -27.39 10.90
CA SER A 767 29.97 -27.21 12.09
C SER A 767 30.05 -28.48 12.93
N VAL A 768 28.92 -29.16 13.12
CA VAL A 768 28.89 -30.42 13.86
C VAL A 768 29.63 -31.53 13.14
N ILE A 769 29.51 -31.67 11.81
CA ILE A 769 30.19 -32.68 11.02
C ILE A 769 31.70 -32.48 11.05
N GLU A 770 32.16 -31.24 10.86
CA GLU A 770 33.61 -30.91 10.89
C GLU A 770 34.23 -31.11 12.27
N ARG A 771 33.47 -30.93 13.34
CA ARG A 771 33.93 -31.03 14.73
C ARG A 771 33.53 -32.30 15.45
N THR A 772 33.09 -33.33 14.69
CA THR A 772 32.68 -34.60 15.29
C THR A 772 33.75 -35.17 16.21
N ARG A 773 35.03 -35.12 15.79
CA ARG A 773 36.19 -35.57 16.57
C ARG A 773 36.45 -34.70 17.79
N GLU A 774 36.45 -33.36 17.68
CA GLU A 774 36.57 -32.46 18.84
C GLU A 774 35.46 -32.70 19.88
N SER A 775 34.22 -32.84 19.40
CA SER A 775 33.07 -33.13 20.25
C SER A 775 33.18 -34.49 20.92
N ALA A 776 33.69 -35.49 20.22
CA ALA A 776 33.97 -36.83 20.78
C ALA A 776 35.04 -36.78 21.85
N THR A 777 36.13 -36.04 21.62
CA THR A 777 37.20 -35.84 22.60
C THR A 777 36.69 -35.13 23.85
N LEU A 778 35.91 -34.03 23.70
CA LEU A 778 35.33 -33.33 24.84
C LEU A 778 34.41 -34.24 25.68
N ARG A 779 33.66 -35.13 25.02
CA ARG A 779 32.79 -36.13 25.67
C ARG A 779 33.61 -37.22 26.33
N ALA A 780 34.72 -37.63 25.74
CA ALA A 780 35.61 -38.61 26.34
C ALA A 780 36.32 -38.06 27.61
N ILE A 781 36.55 -36.74 27.66
CA ILE A 781 37.11 -36.04 28.83
C ILE A 781 36.06 -35.73 29.90
N GLY A 782 34.75 -36.03 29.65
CA GLY A 782 33.71 -35.91 30.63
C GLY A 782 32.58 -34.87 30.34
N MET A 783 32.57 -34.26 29.16
CA MET A 783 31.48 -33.36 28.77
C MET A 783 30.16 -34.14 28.58
N THR A 784 29.13 -33.73 29.27
CA THR A 784 27.80 -34.38 29.16
C THR A 784 27.10 -34.05 27.84
N ARG A 785 26.18 -34.94 27.45
CA ARG A 785 25.30 -34.69 26.26
C ARG A 785 24.50 -33.39 26.37
N GLY A 786 24.07 -33.03 27.59
CA GLY A 786 23.36 -31.79 27.88
C GLY A 786 24.21 -30.54 27.72
N GLN A 787 25.47 -30.60 28.20
CA GLN A 787 26.43 -29.49 28.04
C GLN A 787 26.76 -29.22 26.58
N LEU A 788 26.95 -30.30 25.75
CA LEU A 788 27.20 -30.15 24.33
C LEU A 788 25.99 -29.52 23.59
N ARG A 789 24.77 -29.94 23.92
CA ARG A 789 23.55 -29.30 23.35
C ARG A 789 23.44 -27.83 23.74
N ARG A 790 23.69 -27.50 25.03
CA ARG A 790 23.67 -26.11 25.53
C ARG A 790 24.76 -25.26 24.84
N SER A 791 25.95 -25.79 24.61
CA SER A 791 27.03 -25.08 23.93
C SER A 791 26.61 -24.71 22.49
N LEU A 792 25.99 -25.63 21.73
CA LEU A 792 25.47 -25.34 20.37
C LEU A 792 24.30 -24.36 20.37
N ALA A 793 23.42 -24.44 21.37
CA ALA A 793 22.32 -23.49 21.53
C ALA A 793 22.82 -22.08 21.83
N VAL A 794 23.83 -21.95 22.72
CA VAL A 794 24.46 -20.66 23.06
C VAL A 794 25.20 -20.11 21.84
N GLU A 795 25.89 -20.94 21.04
CA GLU A 795 26.54 -20.53 19.79
C GLU A 795 25.49 -19.94 18.82
N ALA A 796 24.37 -20.62 18.63
CA ALA A 796 23.27 -20.15 17.79
C ALA A 796 22.65 -18.83 18.29
N LEU A 797 22.42 -18.71 19.60
CA LEU A 797 21.88 -17.49 20.23
C LEU A 797 22.83 -16.31 20.09
N LEU A 798 24.13 -16.49 20.31
CA LEU A 798 25.12 -15.42 20.17
C LEU A 798 25.14 -14.89 18.73
N ILE A 799 25.13 -15.79 17.73
CA ILE A 799 25.07 -15.41 16.33
C ILE A 799 23.79 -14.63 16.04
N SER A 800 22.67 -15.14 16.55
CA SER A 800 21.36 -14.52 16.31
C SER A 800 21.22 -13.14 16.97
N LEU A 801 21.66 -12.99 18.21
CA LEU A 801 21.57 -11.73 18.95
C LEU A 801 22.46 -10.64 18.32
N VAL A 802 23.73 -10.95 18.04
CA VAL A 802 24.64 -9.96 17.44
C VAL A 802 24.16 -9.56 16.04
N SER A 803 23.76 -10.53 15.22
CA SER A 803 23.25 -10.24 13.89
C SER A 803 21.90 -9.54 13.93
N GLY A 804 21.03 -9.94 14.86
CA GLY A 804 19.72 -9.35 15.04
C GLY A 804 19.79 -7.90 15.49
N ILE A 805 20.54 -7.59 16.53
CA ILE A 805 20.71 -6.21 17.02
C ILE A 805 21.34 -5.33 15.93
N SER A 806 22.39 -5.84 15.26
CA SER A 806 23.00 -5.10 14.14
C SER A 806 22.00 -4.88 13.00
N GLY A 807 21.13 -5.88 12.74
CA GLY A 807 20.08 -5.80 11.73
C GLY A 807 19.00 -4.78 12.08
N VAL A 808 18.55 -4.74 13.33
CA VAL A 808 17.60 -3.74 13.83
C VAL A 808 18.16 -2.33 13.69
N LEU A 809 19.42 -2.11 14.10
CA LEU A 809 20.03 -0.79 13.99
C LEU A 809 20.15 -0.32 12.53
N LEU A 810 20.63 -1.18 11.63
CA LEU A 810 20.70 -0.84 10.21
C LEU A 810 19.33 -0.66 9.59
N GLY A 811 18.39 -1.52 9.93
CA GLY A 811 17.03 -1.46 9.43
C GLY A 811 16.30 -0.18 9.85
N THR A 812 16.45 0.22 11.11
CA THR A 812 15.91 1.48 11.62
C THR A 812 16.50 2.69 10.86
N LEU A 813 17.80 2.71 10.64
CA LEU A 813 18.45 3.80 9.88
C LEU A 813 17.95 3.87 8.44
N PHE A 814 17.80 2.73 7.77
CA PHE A 814 17.28 2.69 6.39
C PHE A 814 15.78 3.03 6.33
N GLY A 815 15.00 2.61 7.32
CA GLY A 815 13.59 2.98 7.45
C GLY A 815 13.41 4.48 7.62
N TRP A 816 14.21 5.11 8.47
CA TRP A 816 14.21 6.56 8.65
C TRP A 816 14.65 7.32 7.40
N LEU A 817 15.69 6.84 6.70
CA LEU A 817 16.14 7.43 5.44
C LEU A 817 15.03 7.37 4.38
N GLY A 818 14.41 6.21 4.22
CA GLY A 818 13.32 6.03 3.26
C GLY A 818 12.11 6.89 3.60
N ALA A 819 11.71 6.92 4.87
CA ALA A 819 10.62 7.76 5.35
C ALA A 819 10.91 9.26 5.14
N TYR A 820 12.14 9.71 5.41
CA TYR A 820 12.52 11.09 5.19
C TYR A 820 12.39 11.49 3.71
N VAL A 821 12.92 10.70 2.81
CA VAL A 821 12.88 11.01 1.37
C VAL A 821 11.45 10.99 0.82
N VAL A 822 10.60 10.08 1.30
CA VAL A 822 9.23 9.91 0.76
C VAL A 822 8.24 10.88 1.38
N PHE A 823 8.33 11.12 2.70
CA PHE A 823 7.29 11.85 3.44
C PHE A 823 7.64 13.29 3.80
N SER A 824 8.85 13.77 3.50
CA SER A 824 9.23 15.17 3.77
C SER A 824 8.37 16.20 3.02
N MET A 825 7.78 15.83 1.89
CA MET A 825 6.86 16.66 1.14
C MET A 825 5.48 16.83 1.81
N TYR A 826 5.12 15.94 2.74
CA TYR A 826 3.83 16.02 3.43
C TYR A 826 3.90 16.79 4.75
N GLY A 827 5.10 17.01 5.28
CA GLY A 827 5.32 17.75 6.52
C GLY A 827 6.59 17.35 7.27
N LYS A 828 6.64 17.68 8.56
CA LYS A 828 7.80 17.35 9.41
C LYS A 828 7.84 15.85 9.69
N VAL A 829 8.87 15.18 9.15
CA VAL A 829 9.02 13.72 9.32
C VAL A 829 9.35 13.38 10.77
N VAL A 830 8.65 12.39 11.31
CA VAL A 830 8.85 11.84 12.65
C VAL A 830 9.67 10.56 12.54
N PHE A 831 10.63 10.36 13.46
CA PHE A 831 11.55 9.23 13.50
C PHE A 831 11.32 8.35 14.73
N PRO A 832 10.23 7.56 14.78
CA PRO A 832 9.96 6.68 15.89
C PRO A 832 10.92 5.50 15.90
N PHE A 833 11.20 4.95 17.09
CA PHE A 833 11.84 3.65 17.24
C PHE A 833 10.81 2.63 17.70
N GLU A 834 10.51 1.65 16.85
CA GLU A 834 9.51 0.62 17.10
C GLU A 834 10.03 -0.47 18.04
N TRP A 835 9.93 -0.25 19.35
CA TRP A 835 10.38 -1.20 20.37
C TRP A 835 9.63 -2.52 20.30
N GLY A 836 8.31 -2.49 20.06
CA GLY A 836 7.44 -3.67 20.03
C GLY A 836 7.81 -4.61 18.90
N ILE A 837 7.78 -4.11 17.66
CA ILE A 837 8.05 -4.92 16.44
C ILE A 837 9.51 -5.37 16.45
N ASN A 838 10.46 -4.49 16.76
CA ASN A 838 11.88 -4.84 16.81
C ASN A 838 12.16 -5.87 17.91
N GLY A 839 11.47 -5.80 19.06
CA GLY A 839 11.54 -6.81 20.12
C GLY A 839 11.00 -8.17 19.67
N ILE A 840 9.86 -8.19 18.96
CA ILE A 840 9.28 -9.42 18.38
C ILE A 840 10.25 -10.03 17.36
N VAL A 841 10.82 -9.22 16.47
CA VAL A 841 11.78 -9.67 15.47
C VAL A 841 13.01 -10.31 16.11
N LEU A 842 13.57 -9.70 17.13
CA LEU A 842 14.70 -10.27 17.86
C LEU A 842 14.33 -11.57 18.59
N ALA A 843 13.14 -11.64 19.18
CA ALA A 843 12.64 -12.84 19.84
C ALA A 843 12.43 -13.98 18.82
N VAL A 844 11.81 -13.69 17.68
CA VAL A 844 11.60 -14.65 16.60
C VAL A 844 12.94 -15.14 16.02
N ALA A 845 13.91 -14.23 15.81
CA ALA A 845 15.25 -14.61 15.36
C ALA A 845 15.97 -15.51 16.37
N ALA A 846 15.85 -15.23 17.65
CA ALA A 846 16.42 -16.07 18.71
C ALA A 846 15.76 -17.45 18.78
N VAL A 847 14.43 -17.52 18.71
CA VAL A 847 13.68 -18.79 18.69
C VAL A 847 14.03 -19.59 17.43
N ALA A 848 14.09 -18.95 16.27
CA ALA A 848 14.47 -19.59 15.01
C ALA A 848 15.89 -20.18 15.09
N ALA A 849 16.85 -19.45 15.67
CA ALA A 849 18.22 -19.93 15.87
C ALA A 849 18.29 -21.13 16.82
N LEU A 850 17.52 -21.10 17.91
CA LEU A 850 17.40 -22.24 18.83
C LEU A 850 16.84 -23.47 18.14
N LEU A 851 15.72 -23.32 17.39
CA LEU A 851 15.12 -24.41 16.64
C LEU A 851 16.08 -24.96 15.58
N ALA A 852 16.81 -24.09 14.87
CA ALA A 852 17.84 -24.48 13.90
C ALA A 852 18.97 -25.29 14.54
N SER A 853 19.27 -25.07 15.82
CA SER A 853 20.32 -25.78 16.54
C SER A 853 19.92 -27.21 16.97
N VAL A 854 18.62 -27.52 17.06
CA VAL A 854 18.12 -28.82 17.60
C VAL A 854 18.58 -30.00 16.73
N PHE A 855 18.43 -29.91 15.43
CA PHE A 855 18.78 -31.00 14.51
C PHE A 855 20.29 -31.32 14.52
N PRO A 856 21.19 -30.32 14.35
CA PRO A 856 22.63 -30.52 14.48
C PRO A 856 23.03 -31.05 15.86
N ALA A 857 22.43 -30.51 16.92
CA ALA A 857 22.74 -30.96 18.28
C ALA A 857 22.37 -32.44 18.52
N ARG A 858 21.22 -32.90 18.04
CA ARG A 858 20.84 -34.30 18.08
C ARG A 858 21.85 -35.18 17.38
N ARG A 859 22.33 -34.78 16.23
CA ARG A 859 23.35 -35.53 15.44
C ARG A 859 24.70 -35.56 16.15
N ALA A 860 25.16 -34.45 16.72
CA ALA A 860 26.43 -34.38 17.49
C ALA A 860 26.45 -35.35 18.68
N VAL A 861 25.29 -35.54 19.31
CA VAL A 861 25.16 -36.37 20.53
C VAL A 861 24.93 -37.84 20.21
N SER A 862 24.38 -38.17 19.04
CA SER A 862 24.04 -39.55 18.64
C SER A 862 25.28 -40.40 18.29
N THR A 863 26.39 -39.79 17.82
CA THR A 863 27.62 -40.52 17.44
C THR A 863 28.39 -40.92 18.71
N PRO A 864 28.69 -42.21 18.91
CA PRO A 864 29.50 -42.66 20.04
C PRO A 864 30.94 -42.09 19.97
N PRO A 865 31.54 -41.67 21.11
CA PRO A 865 32.90 -41.13 21.11
C PRO A 865 33.94 -42.07 20.51
N VAL A 866 33.83 -43.36 20.79
CA VAL A 866 34.76 -44.40 20.30
C VAL A 866 34.70 -44.51 18.77
N GLU A 867 33.52 -44.50 18.19
CA GLU A 867 33.30 -44.60 16.74
C GLU A 867 33.83 -43.36 16.00
N ALA A 868 33.58 -42.16 16.58
CA ALA A 868 34.03 -40.88 16.04
C ALA A 868 35.54 -40.69 16.13
N LEU A 869 36.24 -41.36 17.04
CA LEU A 869 37.67 -41.34 17.19
C LEU A 869 38.36 -42.45 16.35
N ALA A 870 37.63 -43.52 15.99
CA ALA A 870 38.15 -44.65 15.21
C ALA A 870 38.03 -44.43 13.68
N GLU A 871 37.16 -43.56 13.19
CA GLU A 871 37.01 -43.22 11.76
C GLU A 871 38.14 -42.29 11.22
N ALA A 872 39.25 -42.22 11.88
CA ALA A 872 40.39 -41.37 11.51
C ALA A 872 41.36 -42.02 10.52
#